data_328d072362e51bb255478a7fc42d010b
#
_entry.id   328d072362e51bb255478a7fc42d010b
#
_cell.length_a   1.000
_cell.length_b   1.000
_cell.length_c   1.000
_cell.angle_alpha   90.00
_cell.angle_beta   90.00
_cell.angle_gamma   90.00
#
_symmetry.space_group_name_H-M   'P 1'
#
loop_
_entity.id
_entity.type
_entity.pdbx_description
1 polymer ?
#
loop_
_entity_poly.entity_id
_entity_poly.type
_entity_poly.pdbx_seq_one_letter_code
_entity_poly.pdbx_strand_id
1 'polypeptide(L)'
;MKTKLLTFLFATLFSTVVFSQEAIFGSVSNEEGFPIPGATVFIDGTSDATTTDFDGNFSIIANIGDVLVVSYIGYTPMRITIDDYSSQFNLTLSLSNELDEVEVIGYRESSKTKSTASISKISSGTIENRTNSSVIQTMQGQIAGVDINTLSGQPGANSIINIRGIGSINGNTEPLILLDGTPIDEDEFASFNPQEIDEISVLKDAGATAIYGNRGANGVILIKTKRGQYNQPLKVSYTGYQAFSYYNRDDYNMMDAQDLLRLEKEQETGYGASLSEDEIDRYVVGTDWRDVFFRVGDTKSHTISLSSGSKNTNQYTSIGFQDVEGIIITSSLKRFNIRNNLSGKSDNNKFRYNSSLTLNYSTENSPRSLGSGSINRNIVFGTVMSVPYFNIYHYDYNDPVDIAPGLTGPNVLTHTPLILWDLAQKTTNSLEDQKIVYNFDTSFDISDNLTVRSVTGLDYQRSESLYAEPPNGWSSKYFETDDEEDQNARQQQQTTDIFSFNQVTSLNYSRIFGEHSISFSAFTEYFKAHYKSYGYDMQGGSLKTFYPGDGSYFISDNSENDVFADSANANVLEAGLFSYFGSLDYDFSDKYGFSAVYRKDASYRFADSNKWSEFGSVSARWNIDKEDFMNGSVFDYLKLRVSYGTAGNQRINGGGYFTSPDLTRNLYATSSGYKGLPSIQISQLANTTLKWETITQSDIGFEFGISKLGLSGEVDYYVKETSDLFQSKPVSAINAITSQSANIGTLFNRGVDLTINYDLIKPKSDDAFSLSLGFVGNYNQSELQDLPTEDGEIETIGRNGGEIYENYTIRYAGVNPANGNLLFYTAEGELTESPDADTDRVWLGNSNTPDYQGGFSLNMSYKNFSLQSNFNYQIGITRYDGDYAQVVDYSNIGAFNFSRDVLRAWTPQNRLTDMPSWSATNVNSYSSDRFYKNGDFLGLRFVSLTYSLSDDITKRLGLSDLSVYLNAENLYAFTEWRGYDPFSRNQDRLDYPSPKIVTLGVNIKL
;
A
#
# COMPACT_ATOMS: atom_id res chain seq x y z
N MET A 1 -14.95 19.10 30.51
CA MET A 1 -15.66 17.89 30.10
C MET A 1 -14.77 16.63 30.02
N LYS A 2 -13.47 16.77 30.14
CA LYS A 2 -12.50 15.66 29.98
C LYS A 2 -12.47 14.61 31.15
N THR A 3 -13.09 14.89 32.28
CA THR A 3 -13.00 14.01 33.49
C THR A 3 -14.24 13.11 33.68
N LYS A 4 -15.30 13.24 32.91
CA LYS A 4 -16.52 12.41 33.07
C LYS A 4 -16.62 11.22 32.12
N LEU A 5 -15.74 11.14 31.12
CA LEU A 5 -15.72 10.02 30.17
C LEU A 5 -14.92 8.83 30.69
N LEU A 6 -13.92 9.07 31.52
CA LEU A 6 -13.05 8.01 32.07
C LEU A 6 -13.73 7.17 33.16
N THR A 7 -14.72 7.73 33.87
CA THR A 7 -15.42 7.04 34.97
C THR A 7 -16.54 6.10 34.47
N PHE A 8 -17.02 6.28 33.27
CA PHE A 8 -18.05 5.39 32.69
C PHE A 8 -17.47 4.11 32.11
N LEU A 9 -16.18 4.11 31.71
CA LEU A 9 -15.50 2.96 31.14
C LEU A 9 -15.06 1.91 32.18
N PHE A 10 -14.97 2.30 33.46
CA PHE A 10 -14.49 1.40 34.53
C PHE A 10 -15.58 0.62 35.26
N ALA A 11 -16.86 0.93 35.00
CA ALA A 11 -17.99 0.37 35.79
C ALA A 11 -18.60 -0.93 35.22
N THR A 12 -18.17 -1.42 34.06
CA THR A 12 -18.77 -2.60 33.40
C THR A 12 -17.97 -3.90 33.53
N LEU A 13 -16.98 -3.98 34.43
CA LEU A 13 -16.00 -5.06 34.43
C LEU A 13 -16.04 -6.00 35.63
N PHE A 14 -17.14 -6.29 36.29
CA PHE A 14 -17.15 -7.40 37.28
C PHE A 14 -18.52 -8.04 37.48
N SER A 15 -18.70 -9.31 37.06
CA SER A 15 -19.41 -10.36 37.80
C SER A 15 -19.41 -11.73 37.08
N THR A 16 -18.83 -12.77 37.70
CA THR A 16 -18.93 -14.19 37.33
C THR A 16 -19.27 -15.06 38.52
N VAL A 17 -20.09 -16.08 38.31
CA VAL A 17 -20.45 -17.15 39.25
C VAL A 17 -20.21 -18.52 38.61
N VAL A 18 -19.65 -19.46 39.35
CA VAL A 18 -19.20 -20.80 38.90
C VAL A 18 -20.12 -21.91 39.42
N PHE A 19 -20.41 -22.93 38.58
CA PHE A 19 -20.99 -24.23 38.97
C PHE A 19 -20.17 -25.39 38.40
N SER A 20 -20.12 -26.54 39.09
CA SER A 20 -19.34 -27.75 38.81
C SER A 20 -20.22 -28.97 38.40
N GLN A 21 -19.78 -29.74 37.44
CA GLN A 21 -20.38 -31.02 37.00
C GLN A 21 -19.35 -32.07 36.58
N GLU A 22 -19.70 -33.36 36.40
CA GLU A 22 -18.84 -34.52 36.17
C GLU A 22 -18.45 -34.76 34.67
N ALA A 23 -17.26 -35.37 34.44
CA ALA A 23 -16.58 -35.35 33.13
C ALA A 23 -16.25 -36.74 32.55
N ILE A 24 -16.34 -36.89 31.23
CA ILE A 24 -15.83 -37.99 30.42
C ILE A 24 -14.39 -37.70 29.98
N PHE A 25 -13.56 -38.74 29.91
CA PHE A 25 -12.16 -38.64 29.53
C PHE A 25 -11.86 -39.43 28.26
N GLY A 26 -10.98 -38.88 27.40
CA GLY A 26 -10.55 -39.54 26.19
C GLY A 26 -9.23 -38.99 25.65
N SER A 27 -8.73 -39.62 24.58
CA SER A 27 -7.56 -39.12 23.86
C SER A 27 -7.85 -39.05 22.35
N VAL A 28 -7.25 -38.10 21.68
CA VAL A 28 -7.33 -37.92 20.23
C VAL A 28 -5.94 -38.11 19.63
N SER A 29 -5.81 -39.00 18.66
CA SER A 29 -4.58 -39.26 17.93
C SER A 29 -4.83 -39.26 16.41
N ASN A 30 -3.74 -39.17 15.64
CA ASN A 30 -3.79 -39.39 14.19
C ASN A 30 -3.70 -40.86 13.84
N GLU A 31 -3.80 -41.24 12.55
CA GLU A 31 -3.71 -42.61 12.07
C GLU A 31 -2.35 -43.28 12.35
N GLU A 32 -1.29 -42.48 12.59
CA GLU A 32 0.03 -42.95 12.97
C GLU A 32 0.19 -43.11 14.49
N GLY A 33 -0.85 -42.82 15.26
CA GLY A 33 -0.88 -42.95 16.73
C GLY A 33 -0.27 -41.79 17.49
N PHE A 34 0.05 -40.66 16.83
CA PHE A 34 0.53 -39.47 17.52
C PHE A 34 -0.64 -38.68 18.11
N PRO A 35 -0.50 -38.14 19.32
CA PRO A 35 -1.53 -37.29 19.92
C PRO A 35 -1.75 -36.03 19.11
N ILE A 36 -3.01 -35.55 19.03
CA ILE A 36 -3.39 -34.31 18.38
C ILE A 36 -3.72 -33.27 19.48
N PRO A 37 -2.79 -32.39 19.84
CA PRO A 37 -3.07 -31.30 20.80
C PRO A 37 -3.92 -30.21 20.17
N GLY A 38 -4.84 -29.62 20.96
CA GLY A 38 -5.69 -28.52 20.50
C GLY A 38 -6.87 -28.97 19.62
N ALA A 39 -7.13 -30.29 19.46
CA ALA A 39 -8.34 -30.74 18.79
C ALA A 39 -9.58 -30.32 19.59
N THR A 40 -10.56 -29.75 18.91
CA THR A 40 -11.84 -29.34 19.53
C THR A 40 -12.75 -30.56 19.68
N VAL A 41 -13.20 -30.79 20.89
CA VAL A 41 -14.11 -31.87 21.25
C VAL A 41 -15.38 -31.24 21.78
N PHE A 42 -16.52 -31.46 21.14
CA PHE A 42 -17.79 -30.87 21.55
C PHE A 42 -18.96 -31.85 21.43
N ILE A 43 -20.06 -31.55 22.11
CA ILE A 43 -21.28 -32.37 22.06
C ILE A 43 -22.21 -31.79 20.98
N ASP A 44 -22.60 -32.60 20.00
CA ASP A 44 -23.47 -32.21 18.90
C ASP A 44 -24.81 -31.65 19.42
N GLY A 45 -25.20 -30.48 18.89
CA GLY A 45 -26.43 -29.81 19.33
C GLY A 45 -26.34 -29.08 20.67
N THR A 46 -25.19 -29.03 21.33
CA THR A 46 -24.93 -28.29 22.56
C THR A 46 -23.77 -27.28 22.35
N SER A 47 -23.52 -26.46 23.37
CA SER A 47 -22.36 -25.55 23.37
C SER A 47 -21.20 -26.07 24.24
N ASP A 48 -21.31 -27.32 24.74
CA ASP A 48 -20.28 -27.87 25.61
C ASP A 48 -19.13 -28.37 24.77
N ALA A 49 -17.97 -27.67 24.86
CA ALA A 49 -16.78 -27.97 24.10
C ALA A 49 -15.53 -27.89 25.01
N THR A 50 -14.53 -28.68 24.66
CA THR A 50 -13.18 -28.67 25.25
C THR A 50 -12.14 -28.81 24.15
N THR A 51 -10.85 -28.65 24.48
CA THR A 51 -9.75 -28.94 23.58
C THR A 51 -8.84 -30.00 24.21
N THR A 52 -8.19 -30.78 23.35
CA THR A 52 -7.18 -31.74 23.78
C THR A 52 -5.93 -31.05 24.31
N ASP A 53 -5.31 -31.63 25.35
CA ASP A 53 -4.00 -31.20 25.86
C ASP A 53 -2.85 -31.67 24.95
N PHE A 54 -1.60 -31.42 25.37
CA PHE A 54 -0.39 -31.79 24.60
C PHE A 54 -0.23 -33.31 24.37
N ASP A 55 -0.81 -34.15 25.23
CA ASP A 55 -0.82 -35.58 25.10
C ASP A 55 -2.07 -36.09 24.35
N GLY A 56 -2.83 -35.15 23.76
CA GLY A 56 -4.06 -35.45 23.02
C GLY A 56 -5.25 -35.78 23.93
N ASN A 57 -5.13 -35.65 25.26
CA ASN A 57 -6.21 -36.00 26.18
C ASN A 57 -7.24 -34.87 26.29
N PHE A 58 -8.48 -35.26 26.46
CA PHE A 58 -9.57 -34.32 26.72
C PHE A 58 -10.45 -34.74 27.87
N SER A 59 -11.15 -33.80 28.45
CA SER A 59 -12.19 -34.03 29.42
C SER A 59 -13.39 -33.15 29.10
N ILE A 60 -14.57 -33.76 28.96
CA ILE A 60 -15.80 -33.06 28.62
C ILE A 60 -16.97 -33.64 29.40
N ILE A 61 -17.92 -32.77 29.77
CA ILE A 61 -19.15 -33.22 30.44
C ILE A 61 -20.21 -33.60 29.38
N ALA A 62 -20.70 -34.83 29.43
CA ALA A 62 -21.68 -35.28 28.47
C ALA A 62 -22.61 -36.35 29.10
N ASN A 63 -23.77 -36.58 28.51
CA ASN A 63 -24.73 -37.59 28.92
C ASN A 63 -24.67 -38.81 28.01
N ILE A 64 -25.08 -39.98 28.53
CA ILE A 64 -25.31 -41.16 27.67
C ILE A 64 -26.35 -40.85 26.62
N GLY A 65 -26.01 -41.12 25.36
CA GLY A 65 -26.86 -40.81 24.19
C GLY A 65 -26.47 -39.51 23.48
N ASP A 66 -25.58 -38.70 24.07
CA ASP A 66 -25.02 -37.53 23.39
C ASP A 66 -24.05 -37.99 22.30
N VAL A 67 -23.95 -37.20 21.24
CA VAL A 67 -22.96 -37.42 20.16
C VAL A 67 -21.77 -36.49 20.36
N LEU A 68 -20.62 -37.12 20.64
CA LEU A 68 -19.34 -36.41 20.74
C LEU A 68 -18.79 -36.16 19.32
N VAL A 69 -18.47 -34.93 19.02
CA VAL A 69 -17.84 -34.54 17.77
C VAL A 69 -16.42 -34.05 18.06
N VAL A 70 -15.45 -34.65 17.38
CA VAL A 70 -14.04 -34.24 17.50
C VAL A 70 -13.59 -33.68 16.15
N SER A 71 -13.05 -32.46 16.18
CA SER A 71 -12.58 -31.79 14.98
C SER A 71 -11.21 -31.14 15.23
N TYR A 72 -10.35 -31.19 14.23
CA TYR A 72 -9.07 -30.53 14.22
C TYR A 72 -8.76 -30.03 12.80
N ILE A 73 -8.08 -28.91 12.68
CA ILE A 73 -7.74 -28.34 11.36
C ILE A 73 -6.87 -29.32 10.59
N GLY A 74 -7.28 -29.68 9.38
CA GLY A 74 -6.60 -30.68 8.55
C GLY A 74 -7.01 -32.12 8.78
N TYR A 75 -8.02 -32.39 9.63
CA TYR A 75 -8.53 -33.72 9.89
C TYR A 75 -10.03 -33.79 9.65
N THR A 76 -10.51 -34.98 9.20
CA THR A 76 -11.94 -35.24 9.04
C THR A 76 -12.62 -35.28 10.41
N PRO A 77 -13.67 -34.49 10.66
CA PRO A 77 -14.39 -34.52 11.94
C PRO A 77 -14.97 -35.91 12.21
N MET A 78 -14.73 -36.42 13.42
CA MET A 78 -15.24 -37.72 13.86
C MET A 78 -16.45 -37.52 14.79
N ARG A 79 -17.47 -38.33 14.61
CA ARG A 79 -18.69 -38.38 15.44
C ARG A 79 -18.82 -39.71 16.14
N ILE A 80 -19.04 -39.74 17.46
CA ILE A 80 -19.23 -40.92 18.24
C ILE A 80 -20.33 -40.71 19.28
N THR A 81 -21.23 -41.71 19.41
CA THR A 81 -22.29 -41.67 20.42
C THR A 81 -21.74 -42.19 21.75
N ILE A 82 -22.07 -41.53 22.84
CA ILE A 82 -21.61 -41.92 24.18
C ILE A 82 -22.58 -42.96 24.73
N ASP A 83 -22.08 -44.19 24.80
CA ASP A 83 -22.87 -45.33 25.25
C ASP A 83 -22.62 -45.69 26.74
N ASP A 84 -21.48 -45.32 27.32
CA ASP A 84 -21.07 -45.61 28.69
C ASP A 84 -20.12 -44.57 29.26
N TYR A 85 -20.22 -44.26 30.57
CA TYR A 85 -19.29 -43.34 31.29
C TYR A 85 -17.97 -44.01 31.73
N SER A 86 -17.88 -45.32 31.70
CA SER A 86 -16.71 -46.07 32.17
C SER A 86 -15.66 -46.26 31.09
N SER A 87 -15.95 -45.91 29.82
CA SER A 87 -15.06 -46.07 28.67
C SER A 87 -14.16 -44.88 28.47
N GLN A 88 -12.85 -45.10 28.39
CA GLN A 88 -11.90 -44.09 27.88
C GLN A 88 -12.03 -44.05 26.38
N PHE A 89 -12.40 -42.90 25.82
CA PHE A 89 -12.59 -42.71 24.38
C PHE A 89 -11.25 -42.42 23.71
N ASN A 90 -10.68 -43.43 23.02
CA ASN A 90 -9.49 -43.26 22.19
C ASN A 90 -9.95 -43.06 20.74
N LEU A 91 -9.83 -41.79 20.28
CA LEU A 91 -10.37 -41.36 19.01
C LEU A 91 -9.23 -41.12 18.04
N THR A 92 -9.31 -41.71 16.85
CA THR A 92 -8.31 -41.51 15.80
C THR A 92 -8.90 -40.71 14.69
N LEU A 93 -8.35 -39.52 14.46
CA LEU A 93 -8.74 -38.67 13.33
C LEU A 93 -7.91 -39.06 12.11
N SER A 94 -8.57 -39.23 10.97
CA SER A 94 -7.93 -39.33 9.67
C SER A 94 -7.66 -37.92 9.11
N LEU A 95 -6.51 -37.78 8.43
CA LEU A 95 -6.21 -36.55 7.70
C LEU A 95 -7.35 -36.24 6.74
N SER A 96 -7.91 -35.06 6.85
CA SER A 96 -8.89 -34.58 5.86
C SER A 96 -8.12 -34.26 4.59
N ASN A 97 -8.47 -34.91 3.50
CA ASN A 97 -8.03 -34.47 2.18
C ASN A 97 -8.79 -33.22 1.72
N GLU A 98 -9.77 -32.76 2.48
CA GLU A 98 -10.57 -31.56 2.23
C GLU A 98 -10.17 -30.50 3.24
N LEU A 99 -9.45 -29.50 2.76
CA LEU A 99 -9.31 -28.22 3.47
C LEU A 99 -10.66 -27.50 3.38
N ASP A 100 -11.48 -27.62 4.42
CA ASP A 100 -12.66 -26.77 4.61
C ASP A 100 -12.21 -25.31 4.98
N GLU A 101 -11.32 -24.76 4.17
CA GLU A 101 -10.94 -23.37 4.28
C GLU A 101 -12.14 -22.52 3.87
N VAL A 102 -12.61 -21.68 4.80
CA VAL A 102 -13.72 -20.75 4.55
C VAL A 102 -13.19 -19.51 3.84
N GLU A 103 -13.75 -19.22 2.68
CA GLU A 103 -13.50 -18.01 1.92
C GLU A 103 -14.66 -17.03 2.07
N VAL A 104 -14.34 -15.76 2.24
CA VAL A 104 -15.32 -14.68 2.21
C VAL A 104 -15.40 -14.14 0.78
N ILE A 105 -16.54 -14.33 0.15
CA ILE A 105 -16.83 -13.83 -1.20
C ILE A 105 -17.98 -12.83 -1.08
N GLY A 106 -17.66 -11.58 -1.24
CA GLY A 106 -18.66 -10.53 -1.06
C GLY A 106 -19.13 -10.45 0.38
N TYR A 107 -20.44 -10.58 0.54
CA TYR A 107 -21.10 -10.51 1.85
C TYR A 107 -21.47 -11.90 2.39
N ARG A 108 -20.81 -12.96 1.93
CA ARG A 108 -21.10 -14.35 2.31
C ARG A 108 -19.83 -15.17 2.49
N GLU A 109 -19.96 -16.25 3.22
CA GLU A 109 -18.90 -17.23 3.42
C GLU A 109 -19.15 -18.47 2.54
N SER A 110 -18.09 -18.99 1.91
CA SER A 110 -18.11 -20.22 1.12
C SER A 110 -16.90 -21.06 1.49
N SER A 111 -16.97 -22.37 1.33
CA SER A 111 -15.76 -23.19 1.44
C SER A 111 -14.92 -23.05 0.16
N LYS A 112 -13.59 -23.15 0.28
CA LYS A 112 -12.65 -23.08 -0.85
C LYS A 112 -13.01 -24.10 -1.94
N THR A 113 -13.46 -25.29 -1.55
CA THR A 113 -13.89 -26.34 -2.47
C THR A 113 -15.11 -25.94 -3.29
N LYS A 114 -16.00 -25.09 -2.78
CA LYS A 114 -17.22 -24.59 -3.43
C LYS A 114 -17.05 -23.26 -4.14
N SER A 115 -15.96 -22.55 -3.90
CA SER A 115 -15.67 -21.26 -4.52
C SER A 115 -15.45 -21.40 -6.02
N THR A 116 -16.10 -20.51 -6.80
CA THR A 116 -15.89 -20.34 -8.25
C THR A 116 -14.95 -19.19 -8.55
N ALA A 117 -14.41 -18.51 -7.52
CA ALA A 117 -13.66 -17.28 -7.60
C ALA A 117 -12.14 -17.51 -7.47
N SER A 118 -11.34 -16.61 -8.06
CA SER A 118 -9.88 -16.53 -7.85
C SER A 118 -9.59 -15.64 -6.64
N ILE A 119 -9.18 -16.26 -5.53
CA ILE A 119 -8.91 -15.59 -4.25
C ILE A 119 -7.55 -16.01 -3.73
N SER A 120 -6.69 -15.03 -3.50
CA SER A 120 -5.40 -15.26 -2.85
C SER A 120 -5.40 -14.70 -1.43
N LYS A 121 -4.76 -15.41 -0.49
CA LYS A 121 -4.77 -15.06 0.93
C LYS A 121 -3.38 -14.88 1.51
N ILE A 122 -3.26 -13.97 2.46
CA ILE A 122 -2.10 -13.82 3.34
C ILE A 122 -2.60 -13.97 4.78
N SER A 123 -2.02 -14.91 5.51
CA SER A 123 -2.36 -15.14 6.91
C SER A 123 -1.58 -14.23 7.86
N SER A 124 -2.07 -14.09 9.08
CA SER A 124 -1.42 -13.34 10.16
C SER A 124 0.03 -13.73 10.38
N GLY A 125 0.37 -15.02 10.29
CA GLY A 125 1.74 -15.49 10.48
C GLY A 125 2.78 -14.89 9.52
N THR A 126 2.35 -14.44 8.33
CA THR A 126 3.21 -13.74 7.36
C THR A 126 3.35 -12.24 7.68
N ILE A 127 2.36 -11.67 8.37
CA ILE A 127 2.22 -10.23 8.59
C ILE A 127 2.73 -9.80 9.97
N GLU A 128 2.41 -10.58 11.03
CA GLU A 128 2.58 -10.21 12.44
C GLU A 128 4.01 -9.84 12.85
N ASN A 129 4.99 -10.53 12.31
CA ASN A 129 6.39 -10.31 12.67
C ASN A 129 7.05 -9.23 11.80
N ARG A 130 6.33 -8.60 10.88
CA ARG A 130 6.86 -7.50 10.09
C ARG A 130 6.86 -6.20 10.88
N THR A 131 7.92 -5.43 10.73
CA THR A 131 8.15 -4.20 11.49
C THR A 131 7.94 -2.95 10.67
N ASN A 132 7.68 -3.11 9.38
CA ASN A 132 7.33 -1.99 8.52
C ASN A 132 6.08 -1.27 9.03
N SER A 133 6.10 0.04 9.01
CA SER A 133 4.97 0.88 9.44
C SER A 133 3.74 0.76 8.52
N SER A 134 3.89 0.22 7.30
CA SER A 134 2.82 0.02 6.33
C SER A 134 2.51 -1.46 6.09
N VAL A 135 1.25 -1.86 6.33
CA VAL A 135 0.76 -3.21 6.03
C VAL A 135 0.85 -3.51 4.52
N ILE A 136 0.61 -2.52 3.67
CA ILE A 136 0.63 -2.66 2.21
C ILE A 136 1.98 -3.20 1.74
N GLN A 137 3.06 -2.64 2.25
CA GLN A 137 4.42 -3.07 1.87
C GLN A 137 4.71 -4.52 2.28
N THR A 138 4.03 -5.04 3.32
CA THR A 138 4.19 -6.43 3.73
C THR A 138 3.60 -7.44 2.74
N MET A 139 2.66 -7.01 1.88
CA MET A 139 2.02 -7.83 0.86
C MET A 139 2.87 -7.97 -0.41
N GLN A 140 3.89 -7.13 -0.60
CA GLN A 140 4.67 -7.07 -1.83
C GLN A 140 5.36 -8.41 -2.13
N GLY A 141 5.15 -8.94 -3.34
CA GLY A 141 5.69 -10.23 -3.78
C GLY A 141 5.09 -11.46 -3.07
N GLN A 142 3.93 -11.32 -2.38
CA GLN A 142 3.26 -12.41 -1.69
C GLN A 142 2.03 -12.93 -2.44
N ILE A 143 1.49 -12.17 -3.38
CA ILE A 143 0.26 -12.49 -4.11
C ILE A 143 0.51 -12.32 -5.61
N ALA A 144 0.22 -13.36 -6.39
CA ALA A 144 0.29 -13.30 -7.84
C ALA A 144 -0.74 -12.33 -8.41
N GLY A 145 -0.32 -11.49 -9.37
CA GLY A 145 -1.17 -10.49 -10.00
C GLY A 145 -1.38 -9.20 -9.19
N VAL A 146 -0.73 -9.06 -8.04
CA VAL A 146 -0.75 -7.82 -7.25
C VAL A 146 0.58 -7.10 -7.37
N ASP A 147 0.54 -5.91 -7.95
CA ASP A 147 1.66 -5.00 -8.08
C ASP A 147 1.57 -3.92 -7.02
N ILE A 148 2.60 -3.81 -6.19
CA ILE A 148 2.70 -2.78 -5.14
C ILE A 148 3.93 -1.94 -5.44
N ASN A 149 3.70 -0.68 -5.77
CA ASN A 149 4.75 0.31 -5.94
C ASN A 149 4.86 1.19 -4.70
N THR A 150 5.98 1.07 -4.00
CA THR A 150 6.29 1.92 -2.85
C THR A 150 6.77 3.28 -3.38
N LEU A 151 5.95 4.32 -3.23
CA LEU A 151 6.29 5.66 -3.69
C LEU A 151 7.36 6.31 -2.82
N SER A 152 7.35 6.04 -1.53
CA SER A 152 8.23 6.66 -0.54
C SER A 152 8.50 5.71 0.62
N GLY A 153 9.72 5.73 1.15
CA GLY A 153 10.11 5.02 2.38
C GLY A 153 9.82 5.78 3.67
N GLN A 154 9.14 6.93 3.60
CA GLN A 154 8.78 7.73 4.76
C GLN A 154 7.88 6.94 5.71
N PRO A 155 8.07 7.02 7.03
CA PRO A 155 7.16 6.39 7.99
C PRO A 155 5.71 6.87 7.78
N GLY A 156 4.79 5.92 7.56
CA GLY A 156 3.39 6.22 7.30
C GLY A 156 3.02 6.44 5.83
N ALA A 157 3.99 6.47 4.91
CA ALA A 157 3.73 6.70 3.49
C ALA A 157 2.92 5.57 2.84
N ASN A 158 2.12 5.95 1.84
CA ASN A 158 1.30 5.07 1.03
C ASN A 158 2.10 4.35 -0.06
N SER A 159 1.45 3.37 -0.66
CA SER A 159 1.95 2.62 -1.81
C SER A 159 0.82 2.43 -2.82
N ILE A 160 1.09 2.53 -4.10
CA ILE A 160 0.09 2.27 -5.14
C ILE A 160 -0.09 0.76 -5.30
N ILE A 161 -1.34 0.30 -5.29
CA ILE A 161 -1.72 -1.09 -5.49
C ILE A 161 -2.46 -1.23 -6.82
N ASN A 162 -1.93 -2.07 -7.71
CA ASN A 162 -2.62 -2.46 -8.93
C ASN A 162 -2.86 -3.97 -8.95
N ILE A 163 -4.05 -4.39 -9.38
CA ILE A 163 -4.39 -5.81 -9.51
C ILE A 163 -4.60 -6.12 -10.99
N ARG A 164 -3.76 -7.06 -11.52
CA ARG A 164 -3.78 -7.48 -12.93
C ARG A 164 -3.62 -6.30 -13.89
N GLY A 165 -2.57 -5.51 -13.66
CA GLY A 165 -2.20 -4.35 -14.46
C GLY A 165 -3.00 -3.07 -14.14
N ILE A 166 -2.64 -2.00 -14.81
CA ILE A 166 -3.28 -0.67 -14.68
C ILE A 166 -4.67 -0.75 -15.32
N GLY A 167 -5.71 -0.38 -14.56
CA GLY A 167 -7.10 -0.57 -14.97
C GLY A 167 -7.69 0.61 -15.78
N SER A 168 -7.10 1.80 -15.71
CA SER A 168 -7.58 3.00 -16.40
C SER A 168 -6.43 3.99 -16.59
N ILE A 169 -6.59 4.95 -17.49
CA ILE A 169 -5.61 6.03 -17.74
C ILE A 169 -5.89 7.22 -16.82
N ASN A 170 -7.10 7.77 -16.89
CA ASN A 170 -7.53 8.92 -16.09
C ASN A 170 -8.63 8.54 -15.08
N GLY A 171 -9.00 7.27 -15.00
CA GLY A 171 -9.90 6.75 -13.98
C GLY A 171 -9.15 6.27 -12.75
N ASN A 172 -9.89 5.79 -11.74
CA ASN A 172 -9.29 5.16 -10.57
C ASN A 172 -8.70 3.79 -10.94
N THR A 173 -7.50 3.51 -10.46
CA THR A 173 -6.82 2.22 -10.62
C THR A 173 -6.72 1.42 -9.33
N GLU A 174 -7.04 2.05 -8.19
CA GLU A 174 -6.96 1.46 -6.85
C GLU A 174 -8.03 0.39 -6.62
N PRO A 175 -7.71 -0.71 -5.94
CA PRO A 175 -8.69 -1.69 -5.50
C PRO A 175 -9.60 -1.12 -4.41
N LEU A 176 -10.77 -1.73 -4.23
CA LEU A 176 -11.61 -1.50 -3.05
C LEU A 176 -11.00 -2.19 -1.84
N ILE A 177 -10.78 -1.46 -0.75
CA ILE A 177 -10.30 -2.02 0.51
C ILE A 177 -11.46 -2.07 1.52
N LEU A 178 -11.68 -3.23 2.12
CA LEU A 178 -12.73 -3.47 3.11
C LEU A 178 -12.12 -3.95 4.42
N LEU A 179 -12.29 -3.18 5.49
CA LEU A 179 -11.93 -3.57 6.85
C LEU A 179 -13.14 -4.15 7.57
N ASP A 180 -13.15 -5.45 7.84
CA ASP A 180 -14.29 -6.18 8.41
C ASP A 180 -15.63 -5.91 7.71
N GLY A 181 -15.59 -5.52 6.41
CA GLY A 181 -16.75 -5.20 5.58
C GLY A 181 -17.09 -3.72 5.44
N THR A 182 -16.35 -2.81 6.10
CA THR A 182 -16.46 -1.36 5.92
C THR A 182 -15.46 -0.89 4.87
N PRO A 183 -15.89 -0.17 3.82
CA PRO A 183 -14.97 0.46 2.88
C PRO A 183 -14.07 1.49 3.57
N ILE A 184 -12.79 1.41 3.29
CA ILE A 184 -11.77 2.34 3.75
C ILE A 184 -10.91 2.80 2.57
N ASP A 185 -10.21 3.93 2.70
CA ASP A 185 -9.27 4.40 1.70
C ASP A 185 -7.87 3.75 1.90
N GLU A 186 -7.01 3.83 0.89
CA GLU A 186 -5.66 3.23 0.90
C GLU A 186 -4.77 3.90 1.97
N ASP A 187 -4.88 5.21 2.12
CA ASP A 187 -4.19 6.00 3.16
C ASP A 187 -4.47 5.44 4.56
N GLU A 188 -5.70 4.99 4.78
CA GLU A 188 -6.10 4.37 6.01
C GLU A 188 -5.46 3.00 6.23
N PHE A 189 -5.40 2.20 5.16
CA PHE A 189 -4.81 0.87 5.24
C PHE A 189 -3.35 0.93 5.67
N ALA A 190 -2.60 1.93 5.22
CA ALA A 190 -1.23 2.18 5.66
C ALA A 190 -1.13 2.48 7.18
N SER A 191 -2.21 2.98 7.79
CA SER A 191 -2.23 3.38 9.21
C SER A 191 -2.53 2.26 10.20
N PHE A 192 -2.98 1.06 9.75
CA PHE A 192 -3.33 -0.03 10.66
C PHE A 192 -2.12 -0.73 11.29
N ASN A 193 -2.33 -1.23 12.52
CA ASN A 193 -1.34 -2.08 13.17
C ASN A 193 -1.38 -3.48 12.55
N PRO A 194 -0.28 -3.97 11.92
CA PRO A 194 -0.22 -5.31 11.32
C PRO A 194 -0.60 -6.44 12.28
N GLN A 195 -0.35 -6.26 13.58
CA GLN A 195 -0.61 -7.26 14.61
C GLN A 195 -2.10 -7.47 14.91
N GLU A 196 -2.98 -6.58 14.43
CA GLU A 196 -4.43 -6.68 14.58
C GLU A 196 -5.10 -7.47 13.45
N ILE A 197 -4.35 -7.76 12.37
CA ILE A 197 -4.85 -8.42 11.18
C ILE A 197 -4.78 -9.94 11.37
N ASP A 198 -5.86 -10.63 11.03
CA ASP A 198 -5.97 -12.08 11.01
C ASP A 198 -5.68 -12.64 9.61
N GLU A 199 -6.32 -12.05 8.59
CA GLU A 199 -6.21 -12.48 7.20
C GLU A 199 -6.39 -11.28 6.26
N ILE A 200 -5.64 -11.27 5.16
CA ILE A 200 -5.89 -10.40 4.00
C ILE A 200 -6.21 -11.31 2.82
N SER A 201 -7.37 -11.11 2.20
CA SER A 201 -7.81 -11.82 1.00
C SER A 201 -7.92 -10.85 -0.16
N VAL A 202 -7.36 -11.22 -1.32
CA VAL A 202 -7.42 -10.42 -2.54
C VAL A 202 -8.28 -11.12 -3.58
N LEU A 203 -9.35 -10.45 -4.01
CA LEU A 203 -10.28 -10.89 -5.03
C LEU A 203 -9.84 -10.30 -6.37
N LYS A 204 -9.53 -11.16 -7.35
CA LYS A 204 -8.87 -10.75 -8.59
C LYS A 204 -9.75 -10.86 -9.83
N ASP A 205 -10.76 -11.75 -9.82
CA ASP A 205 -11.59 -12.04 -10.99
C ASP A 205 -13.01 -11.48 -10.88
N ALA A 206 -13.72 -11.40 -12.01
CA ALA A 206 -15.08 -10.88 -12.05
C ALA A 206 -16.09 -11.72 -11.24
N GLY A 207 -15.87 -13.04 -11.11
CA GLY A 207 -16.70 -13.92 -10.29
C GLY A 207 -16.71 -13.51 -8.82
N ALA A 208 -15.58 -13.04 -8.31
CA ALA A 208 -15.43 -12.55 -6.95
C ALA A 208 -15.83 -11.08 -6.77
N THR A 209 -15.51 -10.21 -7.75
CA THR A 209 -15.57 -8.75 -7.57
C THR A 209 -16.89 -8.12 -8.01
N ALA A 210 -17.67 -8.76 -8.91
CA ALA A 210 -18.90 -8.19 -9.45
C ALA A 210 -19.98 -7.87 -8.38
N ILE A 211 -19.95 -8.58 -7.27
CA ILE A 211 -20.87 -8.30 -6.15
C ILE A 211 -20.64 -6.91 -5.51
N TYR A 212 -19.40 -6.36 -5.64
CA TYR A 212 -19.03 -5.02 -5.20
C TYR A 212 -19.28 -3.95 -6.26
N GLY A 213 -19.69 -4.36 -7.48
CA GLY A 213 -20.09 -3.49 -8.59
C GLY A 213 -18.99 -2.50 -8.97
N ASN A 214 -19.36 -1.24 -9.06
CA ASN A 214 -18.46 -0.17 -9.49
C ASN A 214 -17.21 0.04 -8.62
N ARG A 215 -17.25 -0.37 -7.36
CA ARG A 215 -16.09 -0.24 -6.46
C ARG A 215 -15.12 -1.42 -6.58
N GLY A 216 -15.61 -2.57 -7.08
CA GLY A 216 -14.78 -3.78 -7.28
C GLY A 216 -14.08 -3.87 -8.64
N ALA A 217 -14.17 -2.86 -9.49
CA ALA A 217 -13.68 -2.85 -10.87
C ALA A 217 -12.17 -3.14 -11.00
N ASN A 218 -11.37 -2.65 -10.05
CA ASN A 218 -9.92 -2.85 -10.01
C ASN A 218 -9.47 -3.94 -9.01
N GLY A 219 -10.40 -4.81 -8.60
CA GLY A 219 -10.15 -5.81 -7.58
C GLY A 219 -10.59 -5.36 -6.19
N VAL A 220 -10.56 -6.30 -5.23
CA VAL A 220 -10.99 -6.04 -3.85
C VAL A 220 -10.01 -6.67 -2.87
N ILE A 221 -9.65 -5.92 -1.85
CA ILE A 221 -8.82 -6.37 -0.73
C ILE A 221 -9.71 -6.45 0.51
N LEU A 222 -9.87 -7.65 1.05
CA LEU A 222 -10.64 -7.90 2.26
C LEU A 222 -9.68 -8.07 3.43
N ILE A 223 -9.82 -7.25 4.44
CA ILE A 223 -9.03 -7.31 5.66
C ILE A 223 -9.92 -7.82 6.77
N LYS A 224 -9.60 -8.98 7.27
CA LYS A 224 -10.18 -9.56 8.46
C LYS A 224 -9.30 -9.29 9.66
N THR A 225 -9.88 -8.90 10.77
CA THR A 225 -9.15 -8.62 11.98
C THR A 225 -9.36 -9.70 13.03
N LYS A 226 -8.41 -9.82 13.95
CA LYS A 226 -8.43 -10.82 15.02
C LYS A 226 -9.67 -10.70 15.88
N ARG A 227 -10.25 -11.86 16.25
CA ARG A 227 -11.45 -11.97 17.10
C ARG A 227 -11.21 -12.90 18.27
N GLY A 228 -11.98 -12.74 19.33
CA GLY A 228 -12.03 -13.71 20.42
C GLY A 228 -12.71 -15.01 19.98
N GLN A 229 -12.50 -16.08 20.74
CA GLN A 229 -13.18 -17.37 20.52
C GLN A 229 -14.19 -17.59 21.63
N TYR A 230 -15.32 -18.23 21.28
CA TYR A 230 -16.32 -18.64 22.30
C TYR A 230 -15.74 -19.67 23.26
N ASN A 231 -16.22 -19.66 24.50
CA ASN A 231 -15.78 -20.58 25.57
C ASN A 231 -14.26 -20.53 25.87
N GLN A 232 -13.63 -19.41 25.62
CA GLN A 232 -12.20 -19.21 25.84
C GLN A 232 -11.96 -18.40 27.13
N PRO A 233 -11.10 -18.87 28.06
CA PRO A 233 -10.64 -18.06 29.18
C PRO A 233 -9.91 -16.82 28.70
N LEU A 234 -9.74 -15.84 29.57
CA LEU A 234 -8.95 -14.66 29.27
C LEU A 234 -7.52 -15.05 28.91
N LYS A 235 -7.10 -14.66 27.70
CA LYS A 235 -5.71 -14.70 27.23
C LYS A 235 -5.20 -13.25 27.11
N VAL A 236 -4.02 -13.01 27.61
CA VAL A 236 -3.31 -11.74 27.49
C VAL A 236 -2.09 -11.96 26.65
N SER A 237 -1.90 -11.17 25.60
CA SER A 237 -0.70 -11.24 24.76
C SER A 237 -0.02 -9.87 24.74
N TYR A 238 1.28 -9.87 24.78
CA TYR A 238 2.12 -8.70 24.59
C TYR A 238 3.10 -8.95 23.47
N THR A 239 3.16 -8.02 22.52
CA THR A 239 4.19 -7.97 21.47
C THR A 239 4.92 -6.65 21.56
N GLY A 240 6.24 -6.72 21.65
CA GLY A 240 7.08 -5.53 21.69
C GLY A 240 8.31 -5.70 20.82
N TYR A 241 8.75 -4.63 20.13
CA TYR A 241 9.98 -4.65 19.38
C TYR A 241 10.67 -3.29 19.35
N GLN A 242 11.97 -3.35 19.10
CA GLN A 242 12.80 -2.21 18.73
C GLN A 242 13.46 -2.50 17.39
N ALA A 243 13.39 -1.51 16.48
CA ALA A 243 13.98 -1.60 15.15
C ALA A 243 14.89 -0.42 14.88
N PHE A 244 15.95 -0.68 14.11
CA PHE A 244 16.90 0.31 13.65
C PHE A 244 16.84 0.38 12.13
N SER A 245 16.66 1.59 11.61
CA SER A 245 16.53 1.87 10.18
C SER A 245 17.78 2.56 9.66
N TYR A 246 18.31 2.03 8.57
CA TYR A 246 19.52 2.54 7.90
C TYR A 246 19.18 2.95 6.48
N TYR A 247 19.68 4.10 6.00
CA TYR A 247 19.49 4.47 4.62
C TYR A 247 20.38 3.67 3.67
N ASN A 248 19.91 3.49 2.44
CA ASN A 248 20.71 2.97 1.34
C ASN A 248 21.49 4.13 0.71
N ARG A 249 22.78 3.93 0.44
CA ARG A 249 23.58 4.89 -0.32
C ARG A 249 23.33 4.70 -1.83
N ASP A 250 23.28 5.82 -2.54
CA ASP A 250 23.34 5.84 -4.00
C ASP A 250 24.77 5.47 -4.48
N ASP A 251 24.88 5.16 -5.78
CA ASP A 251 26.15 4.89 -6.46
C ASP A 251 26.43 5.92 -7.57
N TYR A 252 26.11 7.18 -7.30
CA TYR A 252 26.35 8.27 -8.26
C TYR A 252 27.80 8.76 -8.29
N ASN A 253 28.68 8.22 -7.44
CA ASN A 253 30.11 8.52 -7.41
C ASN A 253 30.39 10.01 -7.31
N MET A 254 29.83 10.69 -6.31
CA MET A 254 29.93 12.14 -6.12
C MET A 254 31.36 12.59 -5.84
N MET A 255 31.70 13.81 -6.28
CA MET A 255 33.02 14.41 -6.03
C MET A 255 33.22 14.74 -4.56
N ASP A 256 34.46 14.63 -4.09
CA ASP A 256 34.87 15.25 -2.85
C ASP A 256 35.21 16.76 -3.07
N ALA A 257 35.52 17.44 -1.97
CA ALA A 257 35.77 18.90 -2.02
C ALA A 257 36.95 19.29 -2.93
N GLN A 258 38.01 18.52 -2.92
CA GLN A 258 39.21 18.85 -3.72
C GLN A 258 38.95 18.63 -5.22
N ASP A 259 38.27 17.53 -5.58
CA ASP A 259 37.92 17.25 -6.97
C ASP A 259 36.97 18.32 -7.53
N LEU A 260 35.96 18.73 -6.75
CA LEU A 260 35.03 19.79 -7.17
C LEU A 260 35.74 21.13 -7.30
N LEU A 261 36.56 21.52 -6.34
CA LEU A 261 37.32 22.79 -6.38
C LEU A 261 38.30 22.84 -7.57
N ARG A 262 38.93 21.71 -7.95
CA ARG A 262 39.77 21.62 -9.16
C ARG A 262 38.94 21.78 -10.43
N LEU A 263 37.78 21.14 -10.48
CA LEU A 263 36.85 21.29 -11.60
C LEU A 263 36.37 22.74 -11.75
N GLU A 264 35.95 23.39 -10.66
CA GLU A 264 35.53 24.77 -10.65
C GLU A 264 36.66 25.70 -11.10
N LYS A 265 37.91 25.42 -10.67
CA LYS A 265 39.10 26.17 -11.09
C LYS A 265 39.38 25.99 -12.57
N GLU A 266 39.33 24.76 -13.09
CA GLU A 266 39.54 24.47 -14.52
C GLU A 266 38.49 25.15 -15.40
N GLN A 267 37.26 25.26 -14.92
CA GLN A 267 36.14 25.91 -15.63
C GLN A 267 36.00 27.41 -15.33
N GLU A 268 36.93 27.97 -14.55
CA GLU A 268 36.96 29.39 -14.17
C GLU A 268 35.66 29.90 -13.53
N THR A 269 35.02 29.02 -12.72
CA THR A 269 33.75 29.31 -12.07
C THR A 269 33.74 28.84 -10.62
N GLY A 270 32.75 29.25 -9.83
CA GLY A 270 32.60 28.83 -8.45
C GLY A 270 33.68 29.28 -7.49
N TYR A 271 33.75 28.68 -6.30
CA TYR A 271 34.72 29.02 -5.28
C TYR A 271 36.12 28.59 -5.66
N GLY A 272 36.25 27.44 -6.35
CA GLY A 272 37.55 26.92 -6.80
C GLY A 272 38.30 27.85 -7.75
N ALA A 273 37.61 28.67 -8.55
CA ALA A 273 38.24 29.64 -9.46
C ALA A 273 39.11 30.68 -8.73
N SER A 274 38.80 30.99 -7.46
CA SER A 274 39.55 31.94 -6.63
C SER A 274 40.78 31.35 -5.93
N LEU A 275 40.93 30.00 -5.93
CA LEU A 275 41.97 29.30 -5.18
C LEU A 275 43.19 28.95 -6.04
N SER A 276 44.35 28.92 -5.44
CA SER A 276 45.56 28.31 -6.03
C SER A 276 45.51 26.78 -5.88
N GLU A 277 46.31 26.04 -6.69
CA GLU A 277 46.45 24.60 -6.56
C GLU A 277 46.93 24.17 -5.15
N ASP A 278 47.88 24.93 -4.59
CA ASP A 278 48.40 24.69 -3.23
C ASP A 278 47.31 24.88 -2.16
N GLU A 279 46.34 25.77 -2.35
CA GLU A 279 45.19 25.97 -1.44
C GLU A 279 44.21 24.84 -1.58
N ILE A 280 43.94 24.38 -2.80
CA ILE A 280 43.05 23.23 -3.05
C ILE A 280 43.63 21.96 -2.46
N ASP A 281 44.97 21.73 -2.67
CA ASP A 281 45.66 20.54 -2.12
C ASP A 281 45.63 20.49 -0.58
N ARG A 282 45.64 21.68 0.05
CA ARG A 282 45.55 21.81 1.51
C ARG A 282 44.11 21.92 2.04
N TYR A 283 43.11 21.90 1.16
CA TYR A 283 41.71 22.03 1.58
C TYR A 283 41.27 20.80 2.37
N VAL A 284 40.92 20.98 3.63
CA VAL A 284 40.67 19.88 4.58
C VAL A 284 39.19 19.71 4.87
N VAL A 285 38.33 20.65 4.47
CA VAL A 285 36.88 20.53 4.65
C VAL A 285 36.35 19.63 3.57
N GLY A 286 35.71 18.54 3.98
CA GLY A 286 35.03 17.61 3.07
C GLY A 286 33.84 17.05 3.77
N THR A 287 32.67 17.64 3.53
CA THR A 287 31.41 17.21 4.17
C THR A 287 30.65 16.25 3.27
N ASP A 288 30.42 15.05 3.74
CA ASP A 288 29.37 14.21 3.19
C ASP A 288 28.04 14.64 3.83
N TRP A 289 27.23 15.37 3.10
CA TRP A 289 25.97 15.91 3.59
C TRP A 289 24.94 14.82 3.92
N ARG A 290 25.14 13.60 3.42
CA ARG A 290 24.33 12.46 3.80
C ARG A 290 24.51 12.12 5.29
N ASP A 291 25.74 12.21 5.80
CA ASP A 291 26.01 11.96 7.22
C ASP A 291 25.45 13.08 8.13
N VAL A 292 25.12 14.25 7.56
CA VAL A 292 24.50 15.38 8.28
C VAL A 292 22.98 15.26 8.33
N PHE A 293 22.35 14.90 7.20
CA PHE A 293 20.89 14.92 7.05
C PHE A 293 20.23 13.56 7.30
N PHE A 294 21.00 12.45 7.18
CA PHE A 294 20.51 11.13 7.47
C PHE A 294 21.04 10.64 8.82
N ARG A 295 20.23 9.88 9.50
CA ARG A 295 20.57 9.24 10.79
C ARG A 295 20.17 7.77 10.79
N VAL A 296 20.62 7.02 11.79
CA VAL A 296 20.01 5.73 12.11
C VAL A 296 18.66 6.01 12.75
N GLY A 297 17.59 5.60 12.07
CA GLY A 297 16.23 5.71 12.61
C GLY A 297 15.99 4.70 13.72
N ASP A 298 15.14 5.05 14.69
CA ASP A 298 14.77 4.21 15.85
C ASP A 298 13.25 4.01 15.87
N THR A 299 12.80 2.76 15.96
CA THR A 299 11.38 2.45 16.07
C THR A 299 11.12 1.61 17.32
N LYS A 300 10.18 2.02 18.13
CA LYS A 300 9.67 1.29 19.28
C LYS A 300 8.20 1.01 19.12
N SER A 301 7.80 -0.24 19.31
CA SER A 301 6.40 -0.64 19.25
C SER A 301 6.03 -1.55 20.40
N HIS A 302 4.85 -1.31 20.95
CA HIS A 302 4.28 -2.07 22.05
C HIS A 302 2.80 -2.31 21.80
N THR A 303 2.37 -3.55 21.76
CA THR A 303 0.96 -3.93 21.60
C THR A 303 0.57 -4.92 22.70
N ILE A 304 -0.52 -4.61 23.40
CA ILE A 304 -1.15 -5.51 24.35
C ILE A 304 -2.49 -5.93 23.78
N SER A 305 -2.78 -7.22 23.75
CA SER A 305 -4.08 -7.73 23.34
C SER A 305 -4.70 -8.65 24.39
N LEU A 306 -6.03 -8.56 24.49
CA LEU A 306 -6.88 -9.31 25.41
C LEU A 306 -7.91 -10.07 24.58
N SER A 307 -8.00 -11.37 24.76
CA SER A 307 -8.98 -12.23 24.12
C SER A 307 -9.70 -13.08 25.15
N SER A 308 -11.02 -13.13 25.08
CA SER A 308 -11.85 -13.96 25.98
C SER A 308 -13.19 -14.28 25.34
N GLY A 309 -13.88 -15.30 25.85
CA GLY A 309 -15.23 -15.59 25.42
C GLY A 309 -16.01 -16.46 26.37
N SER A 310 -17.29 -16.16 26.45
CA SER A 310 -18.32 -16.98 27.10
C SER A 310 -19.03 -17.89 26.07
N LYS A 311 -20.07 -18.58 26.48
CA LYS A 311 -20.93 -19.38 25.60
C LYS A 311 -21.52 -18.57 24.44
N ASN A 312 -21.95 -17.35 24.71
CA ASN A 312 -22.74 -16.55 23.79
C ASN A 312 -22.04 -15.26 23.31
N THR A 313 -20.91 -14.89 23.90
CA THR A 313 -20.16 -13.69 23.51
C THR A 313 -18.68 -13.99 23.47
N ASN A 314 -17.96 -13.36 22.57
CA ASN A 314 -16.52 -13.30 22.59
C ASN A 314 -16.03 -11.88 22.34
N GLN A 315 -14.84 -11.59 22.82
CA GLN A 315 -14.22 -10.28 22.74
C GLN A 315 -12.74 -10.41 22.44
N TYR A 316 -12.26 -9.50 21.60
CA TYR A 316 -10.84 -9.21 21.39
C TYR A 316 -10.64 -7.71 21.54
N THR A 317 -9.63 -7.29 22.28
CA THR A 317 -9.25 -5.89 22.43
C THR A 317 -7.74 -5.77 22.33
N SER A 318 -7.25 -4.86 21.50
CA SER A 318 -5.83 -4.50 21.44
C SER A 318 -5.63 -3.01 21.68
N ILE A 319 -4.48 -2.69 22.27
CA ILE A 319 -3.98 -1.34 22.49
C ILE A 319 -2.53 -1.35 22.02
N GLY A 320 -2.24 -0.53 21.02
CA GLY A 320 -0.92 -0.40 20.42
C GLY A 320 -0.37 1.02 20.54
N PHE A 321 0.94 1.12 20.71
CA PHE A 321 1.69 2.36 20.61
C PHE A 321 2.95 2.13 19.79
N GLN A 322 3.21 3.03 18.84
CA GLN A 322 4.40 3.02 18.00
C GLN A 322 5.03 4.41 17.97
N ASP A 323 6.35 4.47 18.15
CA ASP A 323 7.16 5.68 18.06
C ASP A 323 8.29 5.41 17.05
N VAL A 324 8.28 6.13 15.94
CA VAL A 324 9.21 5.97 14.81
C VAL A 324 9.97 7.26 14.62
N GLU A 325 11.29 7.19 14.76
CA GLU A 325 12.21 8.20 14.25
C GLU A 325 12.72 7.72 12.89
N GLY A 326 12.43 8.48 11.83
CA GLY A 326 12.85 8.12 10.47
C GLY A 326 14.34 8.36 10.23
N ILE A 327 14.82 7.92 9.06
CA ILE A 327 16.23 8.05 8.64
C ILE A 327 16.63 9.49 8.28
N ILE A 328 15.68 10.38 7.98
CA ILE A 328 15.92 11.82 7.78
C ILE A 328 15.68 12.53 9.10
N ILE A 329 16.56 13.47 9.47
CA ILE A 329 16.57 14.12 10.81
C ILE A 329 15.25 14.81 11.19
N THR A 330 14.40 15.17 10.21
CA THR A 330 13.11 15.86 10.42
C THR A 330 11.91 14.92 10.38
N SER A 331 12.13 13.63 10.11
CA SER A 331 11.01 12.68 9.96
C SER A 331 10.73 11.89 11.23
N SER A 332 9.46 11.81 11.60
CA SER A 332 9.00 10.99 12.72
C SER A 332 7.52 10.64 12.58
N LEU A 333 7.09 9.54 13.21
CA LEU A 333 5.69 9.13 13.30
C LEU A 333 5.42 8.59 14.70
N LYS A 334 4.39 9.11 15.37
CA LYS A 334 3.85 8.52 16.60
C LYS A 334 2.44 8.08 16.34
N ARG A 335 2.13 6.84 16.68
CA ARG A 335 0.81 6.25 16.44
C ARG A 335 0.30 5.56 17.70
N PHE A 336 -0.97 5.77 17.98
CA PHE A 336 -1.71 5.11 19.03
C PHE A 336 -2.96 4.45 18.44
N ASN A 337 -3.12 3.14 18.67
CA ASN A 337 -4.21 2.36 18.13
C ASN A 337 -5.01 1.71 19.25
N ILE A 338 -6.33 1.72 19.14
CA ILE A 338 -7.22 0.89 19.96
C ILE A 338 -8.15 0.14 19.02
N ARG A 339 -8.25 -1.17 19.22
CA ARG A 339 -9.22 -1.99 18.54
C ARG A 339 -10.06 -2.77 19.53
N ASN A 340 -11.37 -2.88 19.24
CA ASN A 340 -12.27 -3.73 19.99
C ASN A 340 -13.22 -4.49 19.05
N ASN A 341 -13.17 -5.80 19.09
CA ASN A 341 -14.06 -6.70 18.37
C ASN A 341 -14.90 -7.47 19.39
N LEU A 342 -16.21 -7.31 19.29
CA LEU A 342 -17.19 -7.99 20.13
C LEU A 342 -18.16 -8.76 19.24
N SER A 343 -18.25 -10.06 19.43
CA SER A 343 -19.25 -10.90 18.74
C SER A 343 -20.19 -11.54 19.74
N GLY A 344 -21.43 -11.71 19.32
CA GLY A 344 -22.41 -12.35 20.18
C GLY A 344 -23.51 -13.06 19.40
N LYS A 345 -24.16 -13.99 20.10
CA LYS A 345 -25.27 -14.78 19.57
C LYS A 345 -26.33 -15.05 20.65
N SER A 346 -27.60 -15.16 20.21
CA SER A 346 -28.69 -15.58 21.10
C SER A 346 -28.56 -17.07 21.46
N ASP A 347 -29.20 -17.51 22.56
CA ASP A 347 -29.13 -18.91 23.01
C ASP A 347 -29.67 -19.92 21.97
N ASN A 348 -30.60 -19.50 21.12
CA ASN A 348 -31.11 -20.30 20.02
C ASN A 348 -30.35 -20.13 18.71
N ASN A 349 -29.16 -19.43 18.73
CA ASN A 349 -28.31 -19.09 17.60
C ASN A 349 -29.01 -18.34 16.43
N LYS A 350 -30.28 -17.91 16.57
CA LYS A 350 -31.00 -17.24 15.47
C LYS A 350 -30.58 -15.78 15.25
N PHE A 351 -30.12 -15.11 16.30
CA PHE A 351 -29.59 -13.76 16.19
C PHE A 351 -28.12 -13.77 16.47
N ARG A 352 -27.34 -13.17 15.56
CA ARG A 352 -25.87 -13.01 15.68
C ARG A 352 -25.52 -11.57 15.38
N TYR A 353 -24.48 -11.07 16.07
CA TYR A 353 -23.91 -9.77 15.77
C TYR A 353 -22.38 -9.77 15.92
N ASN A 354 -21.73 -8.93 15.13
CA ASN A 354 -20.33 -8.57 15.24
C ASN A 354 -20.23 -7.05 15.28
N SER A 355 -19.51 -6.52 16.25
CA SER A 355 -19.21 -5.10 16.41
C SER A 355 -17.70 -4.93 16.40
N SER A 356 -17.20 -4.12 15.50
CA SER A 356 -15.77 -3.86 15.31
C SER A 356 -15.53 -2.37 15.40
N LEU A 357 -14.68 -1.92 16.31
CA LEU A 357 -14.30 -0.53 16.49
C LEU A 357 -12.79 -0.39 16.39
N THR A 358 -12.33 0.50 15.53
CA THR A 358 -10.92 0.92 15.44
C THR A 358 -10.84 2.41 15.70
N LEU A 359 -9.90 2.80 16.56
CA LEU A 359 -9.53 4.17 16.86
C LEU A 359 -8.03 4.32 16.61
N ASN A 360 -7.64 5.18 15.69
CA ASN A 360 -6.26 5.52 15.43
C ASN A 360 -6.04 7.02 15.67
N TYR A 361 -4.93 7.33 16.29
CA TYR A 361 -4.41 8.68 16.42
C TYR A 361 -2.95 8.67 16.03
N SER A 362 -2.56 9.52 15.10
CA SER A 362 -1.16 9.66 14.71
C SER A 362 -0.73 11.11 14.58
N THR A 363 0.54 11.34 14.86
CA THR A 363 1.24 12.60 14.56
C THR A 363 2.48 12.26 13.76
N GLU A 364 2.63 12.95 12.64
CA GLU A 364 3.73 12.79 11.72
C GLU A 364 4.45 14.12 11.54
N ASN A 365 5.78 14.07 11.50
CA ASN A 365 6.60 15.18 10.99
C ASN A 365 7.33 14.68 9.75
N SER A 366 7.36 15.51 8.72
CA SER A 366 7.96 15.15 7.44
C SER A 366 8.85 16.26 6.89
N PRO A 367 9.87 15.92 6.09
CA PRO A 367 10.61 16.90 5.32
C PRO A 367 9.70 17.57 4.28
N ARG A 368 9.94 18.83 3.99
CA ARG A 368 9.22 19.54 2.94
C ARG A 368 9.69 19.13 1.56
N SER A 369 8.78 19.14 0.61
CA SER A 369 9.05 19.07 -0.83
C SER A 369 9.86 17.86 -1.29
N LEU A 370 9.72 16.70 -0.63
CA LEU A 370 10.23 15.43 -1.16
C LEU A 370 9.63 15.16 -2.54
N GLY A 371 10.39 14.51 -3.43
CA GLY A 371 9.98 14.27 -4.82
C GLY A 371 9.97 15.51 -5.72
N SER A 372 10.23 16.71 -5.21
CA SER A 372 10.28 17.93 -6.00
C SER A 372 11.69 18.23 -6.50
N GLY A 373 11.79 18.91 -7.65
CA GLY A 373 13.05 19.40 -8.19
C GLY A 373 13.62 20.64 -7.50
N SER A 374 13.02 21.08 -6.39
CA SER A 374 13.54 22.22 -5.62
C SER A 374 14.70 21.79 -4.77
N ILE A 375 15.91 21.91 -5.29
CA ILE A 375 17.15 21.46 -4.66
C ILE A 375 17.36 22.03 -3.24
N ASN A 376 17.01 23.28 -3.02
CA ASN A 376 17.11 23.96 -1.72
C ASN A 376 15.90 23.79 -0.81
N ARG A 377 14.98 22.87 -1.13
CA ARG A 377 13.82 22.51 -0.31
C ARG A 377 13.66 21.00 -0.13
N ASN A 378 14.08 20.22 -1.13
CA ASN A 378 14.10 18.76 -1.04
C ASN A 378 15.41 18.30 -0.38
N ILE A 379 15.32 17.84 0.86
CA ILE A 379 16.48 17.47 1.66
C ILE A 379 17.24 16.28 1.07
N VAL A 380 16.59 15.34 0.41
CA VAL A 380 17.23 14.17 -0.20
C VAL A 380 17.99 14.59 -1.45
N PHE A 381 17.33 15.30 -2.35
CA PHE A 381 17.94 15.79 -3.59
C PHE A 381 19.07 16.81 -3.31
N GLY A 382 18.79 17.79 -2.44
CA GLY A 382 19.76 18.79 -2.08
C GLY A 382 21.01 18.24 -1.38
N THR A 383 20.86 17.15 -0.62
CA THR A 383 21.99 16.46 0.02
C THR A 383 22.98 15.91 -1.02
N VAL A 384 22.48 15.31 -2.12
CA VAL A 384 23.33 14.80 -3.21
C VAL A 384 24.02 15.94 -3.95
N MET A 385 23.26 16.99 -4.26
CA MET A 385 23.75 18.11 -5.07
C MET A 385 24.57 19.15 -4.29
N SER A 386 24.63 19.04 -2.94
CA SER A 386 25.30 20.01 -2.10
C SER A 386 26.83 19.99 -2.26
N VAL A 387 27.41 21.17 -2.34
CA VAL A 387 28.88 21.33 -2.44
C VAL A 387 29.57 20.80 -1.17
N PRO A 388 30.60 19.94 -1.27
CA PRO A 388 31.21 19.30 -0.11
C PRO A 388 32.23 20.18 0.63
N TYR A 389 32.60 21.35 0.10
CA TYR A 389 33.56 22.24 0.72
C TYR A 389 32.97 23.16 1.79
N PHE A 390 31.67 23.10 2.03
CA PHE A 390 31.02 23.71 3.21
C PHE A 390 30.91 22.68 4.34
N ASN A 391 30.71 23.19 5.56
CA ASN A 391 30.28 22.40 6.71
C ASN A 391 29.25 23.21 7.53
N ILE A 392 28.60 22.54 8.51
CA ILE A 392 27.54 23.16 9.31
C ILE A 392 28.02 24.33 10.18
N TYR A 393 29.35 24.47 10.42
CA TYR A 393 29.90 25.60 11.18
C TYR A 393 29.93 26.92 10.39
N HIS A 394 29.65 26.87 9.09
CA HIS A 394 29.42 28.06 8.27
C HIS A 394 27.96 28.59 8.39
N TYR A 395 27.10 27.90 9.08
CA TYR A 395 25.72 28.31 9.31
C TYR A 395 25.60 29.15 10.58
N ASP A 396 25.01 30.35 10.45
CA ASP A 396 24.58 31.17 11.59
C ASP A 396 23.08 31.02 11.81
N TYR A 397 22.70 30.57 12.99
CA TYR A 397 21.28 30.40 13.35
C TYR A 397 20.51 31.72 13.36
N ASN A 398 21.16 32.82 13.72
CA ASN A 398 20.54 34.14 13.81
C ASN A 398 20.51 34.88 12.49
N ASP A 399 21.48 34.60 11.62
CA ASP A 399 21.56 35.18 10.27
C ASP A 399 21.91 34.13 9.23
N PRO A 400 20.91 33.33 8.83
CA PRO A 400 21.14 32.21 7.92
C PRO A 400 21.50 32.60 6.50
N VAL A 401 21.43 33.91 6.14
CA VAL A 401 21.73 34.46 4.82
C VAL A 401 23.19 35.00 4.76
N ASP A 402 23.74 35.50 5.86
CA ASP A 402 25.14 35.95 5.92
C ASP A 402 26.09 34.75 6.11
N ILE A 403 26.28 34.01 5.04
CA ILE A 403 27.17 32.86 5.02
C ILE A 403 28.59 33.32 4.74
N ALA A 404 29.48 33.06 5.70
CA ALA A 404 30.95 33.31 5.74
C ALA A 404 31.51 34.10 4.57
N PRO A 405 31.79 35.39 4.74
CA PRO A 405 32.34 36.26 3.68
C PRO A 405 33.59 35.65 3.05
N GLY A 406 33.56 35.44 1.75
CA GLY A 406 34.70 34.95 0.96
C GLY A 406 34.63 33.49 0.54
N LEU A 407 33.67 32.72 1.03
CA LEU A 407 33.35 31.35 0.56
C LEU A 407 32.26 31.31 -0.52
N THR A 408 31.65 32.43 -0.79
CA THR A 408 30.52 32.55 -1.71
C THR A 408 30.99 32.82 -3.14
N GLY A 409 30.75 31.86 -4.03
CA GLY A 409 30.55 32.13 -5.44
C GLY A 409 29.34 33.09 -5.65
N PRO A 410 29.16 33.67 -6.83
CA PRO A 410 28.08 34.61 -7.11
C PRO A 410 26.68 33.95 -7.10
N ASN A 411 26.60 32.67 -6.83
CA ASN A 411 25.35 31.88 -6.93
C ASN A 411 24.88 31.41 -5.54
N VAL A 412 23.72 31.90 -5.13
CA VAL A 412 23.06 31.51 -3.86
C VAL A 412 22.82 29.99 -3.73
N LEU A 413 22.75 29.26 -4.85
CA LEU A 413 22.57 27.82 -4.86
C LEU A 413 23.74 27.03 -4.25
N THR A 414 24.94 27.61 -4.16
CA THR A 414 26.06 27.02 -3.41
C THR A 414 25.76 26.87 -1.93
N HIS A 415 24.84 27.71 -1.43
CA HIS A 415 24.40 27.68 -0.03
C HIS A 415 23.34 26.61 0.27
N THR A 416 22.91 25.82 -0.72
CA THR A 416 21.88 24.77 -0.58
C THR A 416 22.00 23.95 0.70
N PRO A 417 23.18 23.40 1.10
CA PRO A 417 23.23 22.57 2.31
C PRO A 417 22.93 23.35 3.60
N LEU A 418 23.26 24.61 3.65
CA LEU A 418 22.99 25.45 4.82
C LEU A 418 21.54 25.92 4.85
N ILE A 419 20.93 26.15 3.68
CA ILE A 419 19.50 26.41 3.53
C ILE A 419 18.70 25.21 4.02
N LEU A 420 19.05 23.99 3.58
CA LEU A 420 18.40 22.76 4.01
C LEU A 420 18.56 22.51 5.52
N TRP A 421 19.73 22.86 6.05
CA TRP A 421 19.97 22.77 7.49
C TRP A 421 19.09 23.74 8.27
N ASP A 422 18.97 25.00 7.81
CA ASP A 422 18.08 25.98 8.40
C ASP A 422 16.62 25.52 8.40
N LEU A 423 16.14 25.04 7.25
CA LEU A 423 14.79 24.47 7.13
C LEU A 423 14.58 23.30 8.09
N ALA A 424 15.56 22.39 8.19
CA ALA A 424 15.47 21.24 9.08
C ALA A 424 15.41 21.64 10.57
N GLN A 425 16.05 22.74 10.96
CA GLN A 425 16.10 23.20 12.35
C GLN A 425 14.92 24.08 12.75
N LYS A 426 14.34 24.84 11.81
CA LYS A 426 13.40 25.90 12.13
C LYS A 426 11.98 25.67 11.62
N THR A 427 11.82 24.91 10.55
CA THR A 427 10.51 24.73 9.93
C THR A 427 9.72 23.60 10.61
N THR A 428 8.44 23.85 10.90
CA THR A 428 7.50 22.81 11.30
C THR A 428 6.71 22.35 10.09
N ASN A 429 6.65 21.04 9.84
CA ASN A 429 5.78 20.43 8.85
C ASN A 429 5.22 19.15 9.44
N SER A 430 4.00 19.22 9.95
CA SER A 430 3.36 18.16 10.71
C SER A 430 1.96 17.85 10.21
N LEU A 431 1.58 16.59 10.37
CA LEU A 431 0.25 16.07 10.13
C LEU A 431 -0.26 15.36 11.38
N GLU A 432 -1.44 15.71 11.83
CA GLU A 432 -2.17 15.03 12.91
C GLU A 432 -3.40 14.37 12.32
N ASP A 433 -3.52 13.04 12.47
CA ASP A 433 -4.65 12.26 12.00
C ASP A 433 -5.39 11.58 13.14
N GLN A 434 -6.71 11.71 13.11
CA GLN A 434 -7.66 11.05 14.00
C GLN A 434 -8.62 10.23 13.16
N LYS A 435 -8.66 8.91 13.40
CA LYS A 435 -9.46 7.98 12.62
C LYS A 435 -10.35 7.12 13.50
N ILE A 436 -11.60 6.98 13.07
CA ILE A 436 -12.60 6.11 13.72
C ILE A 436 -13.26 5.26 12.64
N VAL A 437 -13.05 3.94 12.67
CA VAL A 437 -13.79 3.00 11.82
C VAL A 437 -14.66 2.14 12.70
N TYR A 438 -15.95 2.10 12.43
CA TYR A 438 -16.91 1.28 13.13
C TYR A 438 -17.70 0.40 12.17
N ASN A 439 -17.70 -0.90 12.43
CA ASN A 439 -18.52 -1.86 11.70
C ASN A 439 -19.51 -2.54 12.65
N PHE A 440 -20.74 -2.65 12.21
CA PHE A 440 -21.78 -3.39 12.91
C PHE A 440 -22.49 -4.33 11.94
N ASP A 441 -22.22 -5.62 12.08
CA ASP A 441 -22.79 -6.70 11.28
C ASP A 441 -23.79 -7.49 12.13
N THR A 442 -25.02 -7.58 11.66
CA THR A 442 -26.09 -8.32 12.34
C THR A 442 -26.76 -9.28 11.40
N SER A 443 -27.10 -10.45 11.89
CA SER A 443 -27.88 -11.44 11.16
C SER A 443 -28.98 -12.05 12.02
N PHE A 444 -30.12 -12.31 11.37
CA PHE A 444 -31.26 -12.93 12.01
C PHE A 444 -31.85 -14.03 11.11
N ASP A 445 -31.89 -15.27 11.62
CA ASP A 445 -32.48 -16.43 10.93
C ASP A 445 -33.98 -16.43 11.15
N ILE A 446 -34.74 -15.98 10.12
CA ILE A 446 -36.19 -16.01 10.10
C ILE A 446 -36.68 -17.46 10.13
N SER A 447 -36.01 -18.31 9.35
CA SER A 447 -36.19 -19.77 9.34
C SER A 447 -34.82 -20.44 9.08
N ASP A 448 -34.78 -21.76 9.09
CA ASP A 448 -33.57 -22.55 8.83
C ASP A 448 -32.97 -22.28 7.43
N ASN A 449 -33.77 -21.75 6.51
CA ASN A 449 -33.38 -21.48 5.13
C ASN A 449 -33.34 -19.99 4.76
N LEU A 450 -33.80 -19.11 5.64
CA LEU A 450 -33.96 -17.69 5.32
C LEU A 450 -33.36 -16.80 6.39
N THR A 451 -32.35 -16.02 6.03
CA THR A 451 -31.60 -15.11 6.91
C THR A 451 -31.70 -13.69 6.38
N VAL A 452 -31.96 -12.73 7.25
CA VAL A 452 -31.73 -11.30 7.00
C VAL A 452 -30.40 -10.91 7.63
N ARG A 453 -29.57 -10.21 6.87
CA ARG A 453 -28.30 -9.65 7.38
C ARG A 453 -28.21 -8.18 7.05
N SER A 454 -27.58 -7.41 7.94
CA SER A 454 -27.36 -5.98 7.79
C SER A 454 -25.95 -5.64 8.26
N VAL A 455 -25.16 -5.05 7.37
CA VAL A 455 -23.79 -4.58 7.64
C VAL A 455 -23.79 -3.07 7.55
N THR A 456 -23.44 -2.41 8.64
CA THR A 456 -23.35 -0.94 8.74
C THR A 456 -21.91 -0.56 8.99
N GLY A 457 -21.32 0.24 8.11
CA GLY A 457 -19.99 0.80 8.24
C GLY A 457 -20.06 2.30 8.46
N LEU A 458 -19.31 2.79 9.42
CA LEU A 458 -19.03 4.21 9.64
C LEU A 458 -17.54 4.42 9.59
N ASP A 459 -17.14 5.45 8.89
CA ASP A 459 -15.76 5.85 8.76
C ASP A 459 -15.66 7.37 8.93
N TYR A 460 -14.87 7.81 9.90
CA TYR A 460 -14.61 9.20 10.19
C TYR A 460 -13.11 9.45 10.29
N GLN A 461 -12.64 10.44 9.55
CA GLN A 461 -11.27 10.93 9.61
C GLN A 461 -11.25 12.43 9.81
N ARG A 462 -10.35 12.88 10.66
CA ARG A 462 -9.97 14.28 10.78
C ARG A 462 -8.46 14.40 10.68
N SER A 463 -8.00 15.16 9.68
CA SER A 463 -6.60 15.45 9.44
C SER A 463 -6.34 16.94 9.63
N GLU A 464 -5.31 17.28 10.40
CA GLU A 464 -4.83 18.65 10.58
C GLU A 464 -3.38 18.73 10.11
N SER A 465 -3.13 19.47 9.02
CA SER A 465 -1.78 19.76 8.54
C SER A 465 -1.34 21.13 8.99
N LEU A 466 -0.11 21.25 9.46
CA LEU A 466 0.52 22.49 9.85
C LEU A 466 1.88 22.62 9.17
N TYR A 467 2.04 23.70 8.41
CA TYR A 467 3.35 24.17 7.96
C TYR A 467 3.63 25.53 8.57
N ALA A 468 4.77 25.70 9.22
CA ALA A 468 5.16 26.97 9.82
C ALA A 468 6.66 27.24 9.61
N GLU A 469 6.99 28.44 9.11
CA GLU A 469 8.35 28.93 8.88
C GLU A 469 8.53 30.24 9.64
N PRO A 470 9.55 30.36 10.52
CA PRO A 470 9.75 31.55 11.33
C PRO A 470 10.37 32.71 10.55
N PRO A 471 10.23 33.96 11.02
CA PRO A 471 10.81 35.13 10.37
C PRO A 471 12.33 35.09 10.24
N ASN A 472 13.03 34.42 11.15
CA ASN A 472 14.48 34.25 11.09
C ASN A 472 14.92 32.99 10.32
N GLY A 473 14.02 32.37 9.55
CA GLY A 473 14.34 31.31 8.59
C GLY A 473 15.02 31.89 7.34
N TRP A 474 15.78 31.01 6.63
CA TRP A 474 16.48 31.43 5.43
C TRP A 474 15.55 32.04 4.37
N SER A 475 14.42 31.41 4.08
CA SER A 475 13.46 31.93 3.09
C SER A 475 12.95 33.30 3.50
N SER A 476 12.58 33.44 4.77
CA SER A 476 12.06 34.71 5.30
C SER A 476 13.09 35.83 5.19
N LYS A 477 14.33 35.59 5.62
CA LYS A 477 15.44 36.55 5.57
C LYS A 477 15.88 36.88 4.14
N TYR A 478 15.89 35.89 3.22
CA TYR A 478 16.31 36.09 1.83
C TYR A 478 15.39 37.05 1.04
N PHE A 479 14.10 37.03 1.36
CA PHE A 479 13.09 37.90 0.74
C PHE A 479 12.75 39.13 1.61
N GLU A 480 13.46 39.35 2.72
CA GLU A 480 13.26 40.46 3.60
C GLU A 480 13.64 41.79 2.90
N THR A 481 12.86 42.82 3.14
CA THR A 481 13.16 44.22 2.73
C THR A 481 13.61 45.01 3.95
N ASP A 482 14.32 46.16 3.74
CA ASP A 482 14.83 47.03 4.82
C ASP A 482 13.71 47.47 5.82
N ASP A 483 12.47 47.53 5.38
CA ASP A 483 11.32 47.96 6.17
C ASP A 483 10.61 46.84 6.93
N GLU A 484 10.97 45.55 6.71
CA GLU A 484 10.23 44.37 7.19
C GLU A 484 11.06 43.45 8.08
N GLU A 485 12.10 43.98 8.70
CA GLU A 485 13.04 43.20 9.53
C GLU A 485 12.34 42.27 10.52
N ASP A 486 12.62 40.96 10.47
CA ASP A 486 12.06 39.92 11.33
C ASP A 486 10.51 39.74 11.29
N GLN A 487 9.86 40.03 10.16
CA GLN A 487 8.40 40.01 10.04
C GLN A 487 7.87 39.02 8.99
N ASN A 488 8.71 38.27 8.30
CA ASN A 488 8.33 37.43 7.16
C ASN A 488 7.99 35.98 7.52
N ALA A 489 7.40 35.75 8.70
CA ALA A 489 6.92 34.39 9.05
C ALA A 489 5.82 33.94 8.07
N ARG A 490 5.75 32.63 7.84
CA ARG A 490 4.66 32.00 7.09
C ARG A 490 4.05 30.85 7.87
N GLN A 491 2.73 30.75 7.84
CA GLN A 491 2.03 29.58 8.37
C GLN A 491 0.88 29.18 7.47
N GLN A 492 0.82 27.89 7.15
CA GLN A 492 -0.32 27.26 6.50
C GLN A 492 -0.90 26.22 7.46
N GLN A 493 -2.18 26.26 7.66
CA GLN A 493 -2.90 25.22 8.41
C GLN A 493 -4.15 24.82 7.65
N GLN A 494 -4.36 23.52 7.55
CA GLN A 494 -5.55 22.97 6.93
C GLN A 494 -6.14 21.87 7.79
N THR A 495 -7.43 21.94 7.99
CA THR A 495 -8.21 20.88 8.63
C THR A 495 -9.12 20.25 7.59
N THR A 496 -9.13 18.93 7.55
CA THR A 496 -10.00 18.13 6.68
C THR A 496 -10.79 17.15 7.53
N ASP A 497 -12.11 17.18 7.42
CA ASP A 497 -13.03 16.22 8.01
C ASP A 497 -13.66 15.39 6.89
N ILE A 498 -13.54 14.06 6.98
CA ILE A 498 -14.18 13.10 6.07
C ILE A 498 -15.09 12.20 6.90
N PHE A 499 -16.32 12.04 6.48
CA PHE A 499 -17.25 11.11 7.09
C PHE A 499 -17.93 10.27 6.01
N SER A 500 -17.89 8.96 6.12
CA SER A 500 -18.61 8.05 5.25
C SER A 500 -19.53 7.10 6.02
N PHE A 501 -20.65 6.82 5.41
CA PHE A 501 -21.65 5.87 5.88
C PHE A 501 -21.91 4.85 4.78
N ASN A 502 -21.78 3.56 5.10
CA ASN A 502 -22.12 2.46 4.19
C ASN A 502 -23.10 1.50 4.87
N GLN A 503 -24.18 1.18 4.19
CA GLN A 503 -25.20 0.25 4.68
C GLN A 503 -25.51 -0.79 3.62
N VAL A 504 -25.26 -2.06 3.92
CA VAL A 504 -25.65 -3.19 3.07
C VAL A 504 -26.68 -4.04 3.82
N THR A 505 -27.82 -4.26 3.21
CA THR A 505 -28.86 -5.15 3.76
C THR A 505 -29.16 -6.26 2.78
N SER A 506 -29.19 -7.50 3.25
CA SER A 506 -29.45 -8.68 2.42
C SER A 506 -30.53 -9.58 2.99
N LEU A 507 -31.24 -10.25 2.07
CA LEU A 507 -32.11 -11.36 2.33
C LEU A 507 -31.52 -12.59 1.65
N ASN A 508 -31.11 -13.57 2.44
CA ASN A 508 -30.41 -14.76 1.99
C ASN A 508 -31.26 -15.99 2.16
N TYR A 509 -31.54 -16.70 1.08
CA TYR A 509 -32.20 -18.00 1.07
C TYR A 509 -31.22 -19.08 0.67
N SER A 510 -31.06 -20.14 1.49
CA SER A 510 -30.21 -21.27 1.20
C SER A 510 -30.91 -22.57 1.53
N ARG A 511 -30.82 -23.56 0.63
CA ARG A 511 -31.42 -24.86 0.81
C ARG A 511 -30.64 -25.97 0.16
N ILE A 512 -30.46 -27.06 0.87
CA ILE A 512 -29.86 -28.33 0.37
C ILE A 512 -30.99 -29.33 0.17
N PHE A 513 -31.05 -29.99 -0.99
CA PHE A 513 -32.00 -31.04 -1.31
C PHE A 513 -31.31 -32.13 -2.14
N GLY A 514 -31.12 -33.30 -1.49
CA GLY A 514 -30.32 -34.36 -2.06
C GLY A 514 -28.86 -33.90 -2.31
N GLU A 515 -28.40 -34.07 -3.52
CA GLU A 515 -27.06 -33.64 -3.96
C GLU A 515 -27.00 -32.17 -4.46
N HIS A 516 -28.12 -31.47 -4.39
CA HIS A 516 -28.22 -30.09 -4.87
C HIS A 516 -28.20 -29.12 -3.70
N SER A 517 -27.38 -28.10 -3.80
CA SER A 517 -27.38 -26.93 -2.93
C SER A 517 -27.66 -25.67 -3.74
N ILE A 518 -28.61 -24.86 -3.32
CA ILE A 518 -28.95 -23.59 -3.95
C ILE A 518 -28.94 -22.49 -2.90
N SER A 519 -28.30 -21.37 -3.23
CA SER A 519 -28.30 -20.16 -2.42
C SER A 519 -28.66 -18.96 -3.29
N PHE A 520 -29.65 -18.20 -2.86
CA PHE A 520 -30.10 -16.97 -3.51
C PHE A 520 -30.03 -15.83 -2.51
N SER A 521 -29.44 -14.71 -2.90
CA SER A 521 -29.36 -13.51 -2.06
C SER A 521 -29.79 -12.27 -2.83
N ALA A 522 -30.60 -11.43 -2.19
CA ALA A 522 -31.01 -10.12 -2.68
C ALA A 522 -30.47 -9.03 -1.74
N PHE A 523 -29.91 -7.97 -2.30
CA PHE A 523 -29.19 -6.94 -1.55
C PHE A 523 -29.65 -5.54 -1.95
N THR A 524 -29.56 -4.63 -0.97
CA THR A 524 -29.54 -3.19 -1.20
C THR A 524 -28.31 -2.58 -0.56
N GLU A 525 -27.69 -1.62 -1.21
CA GLU A 525 -26.55 -0.90 -0.69
C GLU A 525 -26.78 0.60 -0.81
N TYR A 526 -26.48 1.32 0.27
CA TYR A 526 -26.50 2.76 0.34
C TYR A 526 -25.17 3.25 0.90
N PHE A 527 -24.48 4.11 0.13
CA PHE A 527 -23.25 4.75 0.54
C PHE A 527 -23.39 6.27 0.42
N LYS A 528 -22.97 6.98 1.45
CA LYS A 528 -22.85 8.45 1.42
C LYS A 528 -21.60 8.90 2.13
N ALA A 529 -20.88 9.84 1.53
CA ALA A 529 -19.70 10.44 2.10
C ALA A 529 -19.78 11.97 2.06
N HIS A 530 -19.19 12.60 3.06
CA HIS A 530 -19.09 14.03 3.24
C HIS A 530 -17.63 14.41 3.44
N TYR A 531 -17.20 15.44 2.74
CA TYR A 531 -15.88 16.04 2.85
C TYR A 531 -16.07 17.51 3.22
N LYS A 532 -15.31 17.94 4.21
CA LYS A 532 -15.22 19.34 4.56
C LYS A 532 -13.78 19.68 4.84
N SER A 533 -13.23 20.66 4.15
CA SER A 533 -11.93 21.22 4.49
C SER A 533 -12.02 22.73 4.66
N TYR A 534 -11.16 23.24 5.52
CA TYR A 534 -10.94 24.66 5.69
C TYR A 534 -9.51 24.90 6.15
N GLY A 535 -8.96 26.00 5.73
CA GLY A 535 -7.59 26.33 6.05
C GLY A 535 -7.27 27.78 5.76
N TYR A 536 -6.06 28.14 6.13
CA TYR A 536 -5.49 29.45 5.85
C TYR A 536 -4.01 29.34 5.49
N ASP A 537 -3.53 30.32 4.73
CA ASP A 537 -2.13 30.58 4.47
C ASP A 537 -1.90 32.04 4.86
N MET A 538 -1.13 32.27 5.90
CA MET A 538 -0.83 33.58 6.47
C MET A 538 0.65 33.86 6.31
N GLN A 539 0.97 35.08 5.92
CA GLN A 539 2.33 35.57 5.72
C GLN A 539 2.49 36.90 6.46
N GLY A 540 3.69 37.19 6.92
CA GLY A 540 3.98 38.42 7.66
C GLY A 540 3.74 38.29 9.16
N GLY A 541 4.61 37.69 9.91
CA GLY A 541 4.51 37.53 11.37
C GLY A 541 5.80 37.86 12.09
N SER A 542 5.69 38.22 13.37
CA SER A 542 6.80 38.68 14.20
C SER A 542 7.55 37.54 14.89
N LEU A 543 8.88 37.55 14.82
CA LEU A 543 9.75 36.61 15.53
C LEU A 543 9.53 36.60 17.05
N LYS A 544 9.18 37.76 17.65
CA LYS A 544 9.05 37.87 19.12
C LYS A 544 7.92 37.02 19.69
N THR A 545 6.91 36.74 18.88
CA THR A 545 5.72 36.02 19.31
C THR A 545 5.49 34.74 18.52
N PHE A 546 6.42 34.38 17.63
CA PHE A 546 6.30 33.19 16.77
C PHE A 546 6.19 31.91 17.58
N TYR A 547 5.08 31.19 17.34
CA TYR A 547 4.85 29.85 17.85
C TYR A 547 4.06 29.05 16.81
N PRO A 548 4.60 27.94 16.28
CA PRO A 548 3.92 27.13 15.27
C PRO A 548 2.51 26.71 15.72
N GLY A 549 1.51 26.92 14.87
CA GLY A 549 0.11 26.62 15.16
C GLY A 549 -0.66 27.71 15.92
N ASP A 550 0.00 28.77 16.37
CA ASP A 550 -0.64 29.95 16.97
C ASP A 550 -0.62 31.10 15.95
N GLY A 551 -1.78 31.53 15.49
CA GLY A 551 -1.91 32.65 14.55
C GLY A 551 -1.77 34.04 15.19
N SER A 552 -1.54 34.15 16.50
CA SER A 552 -1.49 35.42 17.22
C SER A 552 -0.27 36.30 16.91
N TYR A 553 0.77 35.70 16.30
CA TYR A 553 1.99 36.42 15.92
C TYR A 553 1.92 37.13 14.58
N PHE A 554 0.86 36.89 13.79
CA PHE A 554 0.66 37.60 12.52
C PHE A 554 0.32 39.08 12.73
N ILE A 555 0.86 39.91 11.86
CA ILE A 555 0.66 41.35 11.88
C ILE A 555 -0.61 41.65 11.10
N SER A 556 -1.60 42.25 11.76
CA SER A 556 -2.95 42.48 11.22
C SER A 556 -3.06 43.62 10.20
N ASP A 557 -2.04 44.45 10.06
CA ASP A 557 -2.02 45.58 9.12
C ASP A 557 -0.72 45.50 8.31
N ASN A 558 -0.84 44.93 7.14
CA ASN A 558 0.27 44.77 6.18
C ASN A 558 -0.04 45.54 4.88
N SER A 559 -0.66 46.73 5.00
CA SER A 559 -1.19 47.52 3.89
C SER A 559 -0.09 48.04 2.94
N GLU A 560 1.18 47.95 3.31
CA GLU A 560 2.31 48.39 2.48
C GLU A 560 3.02 47.24 1.80
N ASN A 561 2.68 45.96 2.12
CA ASN A 561 3.35 44.78 1.60
C ASN A 561 2.47 44.02 0.58
N ASP A 562 2.65 44.36 -0.69
CA ASP A 562 1.97 43.64 -1.81
C ASP A 562 2.48 42.20 -2.06
N VAL A 563 3.50 41.74 -1.32
CA VAL A 563 4.13 40.42 -1.50
C VAL A 563 3.44 39.35 -0.63
N PHE A 564 2.87 39.72 0.50
CA PHE A 564 2.29 38.82 1.47
C PHE A 564 0.76 38.99 1.51
N ALA A 565 0.08 38.12 0.80
CA ALA A 565 -1.39 38.08 0.80
C ALA A 565 -1.89 36.88 1.61
N ASP A 566 -2.56 37.17 2.72
CA ASP A 566 -3.27 36.14 3.46
C ASP A 566 -4.39 35.54 2.64
N SER A 567 -4.54 34.23 2.70
CA SER A 567 -5.62 33.54 2.04
C SER A 567 -6.32 32.54 2.96
N ALA A 568 -7.61 32.41 2.78
CA ALA A 568 -8.41 31.38 3.42
C ALA A 568 -9.12 30.54 2.37
N ASN A 569 -9.17 29.27 2.59
CA ASN A 569 -9.88 28.33 1.72
C ASN A 569 -10.89 27.50 2.52
N ALA A 570 -11.96 27.11 1.86
CA ALA A 570 -12.92 26.17 2.41
C ALA A 570 -13.56 25.39 1.26
N ASN A 571 -13.78 24.11 1.47
CA ASN A 571 -14.44 23.25 0.51
C ASN A 571 -15.41 22.29 1.21
N VAL A 572 -16.59 22.08 0.61
CA VAL A 572 -17.57 21.11 1.08
C VAL A 572 -18.04 20.28 -0.11
N LEU A 573 -17.85 18.98 -0.04
CA LEU A 573 -18.22 18.05 -1.09
C LEU A 573 -19.05 16.90 -0.51
N GLU A 574 -19.92 16.36 -1.34
CA GLU A 574 -20.71 15.17 -1.01
C GLU A 574 -20.57 14.13 -2.12
N ALA A 575 -20.55 12.87 -1.73
CA ALA A 575 -20.56 11.73 -2.63
C ALA A 575 -21.64 10.74 -2.21
N GLY A 576 -22.24 10.03 -3.17
CA GLY A 576 -23.27 9.06 -2.87
C GLY A 576 -23.42 7.99 -3.93
N LEU A 577 -23.74 6.79 -3.47
CA LEU A 577 -24.04 5.62 -4.30
C LEU A 577 -25.28 4.93 -3.77
N PHE A 578 -26.06 4.38 -4.67
CA PHE A 578 -27.16 3.49 -4.33
C PHE A 578 -27.18 2.31 -5.28
N SER A 579 -27.35 1.11 -4.73
CA SER A 579 -27.32 -0.11 -5.52
C SER A 579 -28.36 -1.11 -5.04
N TYR A 580 -28.87 -1.91 -5.97
CA TYR A 580 -29.57 -3.14 -5.67
C TYR A 580 -29.01 -4.26 -6.53
N PHE A 581 -28.86 -5.44 -5.95
CA PHE A 581 -28.25 -6.57 -6.62
C PHE A 581 -28.73 -7.90 -6.07
N GLY A 582 -28.47 -8.95 -6.84
CA GLY A 582 -28.74 -10.32 -6.45
C GLY A 582 -27.64 -11.27 -6.86
N SER A 583 -27.51 -12.35 -6.11
CA SER A 583 -26.60 -13.45 -6.44
C SER A 583 -27.32 -14.79 -6.35
N LEU A 584 -26.94 -15.69 -7.22
CA LEU A 584 -27.36 -17.08 -7.26
C LEU A 584 -26.14 -17.98 -7.25
N ASP A 585 -26.10 -18.93 -6.31
CA ASP A 585 -25.10 -20.00 -6.27
C ASP A 585 -25.80 -21.34 -6.32
N TYR A 586 -25.26 -22.21 -7.15
CA TYR A 586 -25.73 -23.59 -7.30
C TYR A 586 -24.54 -24.52 -7.22
N ASP A 587 -24.69 -25.57 -6.44
CA ASP A 587 -23.71 -26.63 -6.29
C ASP A 587 -24.39 -28.00 -6.46
N PHE A 588 -23.72 -28.87 -7.20
CA PHE A 588 -24.15 -30.26 -7.40
C PHE A 588 -23.06 -31.22 -6.92
N SER A 589 -23.34 -31.92 -5.82
CA SER A 589 -22.47 -32.98 -5.26
C SER A 589 -21.03 -32.58 -4.98
N ASP A 590 -20.78 -31.30 -4.70
CA ASP A 590 -19.43 -30.71 -4.62
C ASP A 590 -18.58 -30.89 -5.88
N LYS A 591 -19.15 -31.42 -6.97
CA LYS A 591 -18.48 -31.64 -8.26
C LYS A 591 -18.56 -30.43 -9.17
N TYR A 592 -19.77 -29.88 -9.36
CA TYR A 592 -20.04 -28.76 -10.27
C TYR A 592 -20.64 -27.60 -9.51
N GLY A 593 -20.05 -26.43 -9.68
CA GLY A 593 -20.58 -25.20 -9.12
C GLY A 593 -20.87 -24.17 -10.20
N PHE A 594 -21.89 -23.36 -9.98
CA PHE A 594 -22.23 -22.22 -10.82
C PHE A 594 -22.62 -21.06 -9.93
N SER A 595 -22.11 -19.86 -10.25
CA SER A 595 -22.48 -18.62 -9.57
C SER A 595 -22.83 -17.55 -10.60
N ALA A 596 -23.83 -16.73 -10.29
CA ALA A 596 -24.22 -15.58 -11.10
C ALA A 596 -24.53 -14.40 -10.20
N VAL A 597 -24.09 -13.21 -10.60
CA VAL A 597 -24.36 -11.94 -9.94
C VAL A 597 -24.94 -10.96 -10.97
N TYR A 598 -26.00 -10.26 -10.59
CA TYR A 598 -26.55 -9.14 -11.33
C TYR A 598 -26.68 -7.94 -10.40
N ARG A 599 -26.18 -6.79 -10.83
CA ARG A 599 -26.12 -5.55 -10.04
C ARG A 599 -26.50 -4.34 -10.87
N LYS A 600 -27.21 -3.40 -10.25
CA LYS A 600 -27.54 -2.10 -10.82
C LYS A 600 -27.13 -1.00 -9.84
N ASP A 601 -26.23 -0.12 -10.29
CA ASP A 601 -25.62 0.94 -9.51
C ASP A 601 -26.04 2.31 -10.02
N ALA A 602 -26.29 3.25 -9.10
CA ALA A 602 -26.46 4.66 -9.38
C ALA A 602 -25.36 5.49 -8.75
N SER A 603 -24.77 6.41 -9.52
CA SER A 603 -23.75 7.34 -9.07
C SER A 603 -24.21 8.79 -9.12
N TYR A 604 -23.83 9.57 -8.13
CA TYR A 604 -24.05 11.03 -8.09
C TYR A 604 -23.29 11.80 -9.18
N ARG A 605 -22.22 11.22 -9.76
CA ARG A 605 -21.30 11.89 -10.72
C ARG A 605 -21.88 12.13 -12.08
N PHE A 606 -22.81 11.28 -12.53
CA PHE A 606 -23.31 11.30 -13.89
C PHE A 606 -24.65 12.01 -13.99
N ALA A 607 -24.95 12.57 -15.17
CA ALA A 607 -26.25 13.12 -15.49
C ALA A 607 -27.35 12.04 -15.38
N ASP A 608 -28.61 12.45 -15.22
CA ASP A 608 -29.73 11.53 -14.96
C ASP A 608 -29.88 10.45 -16.04
N SER A 609 -29.50 10.74 -17.29
CA SER A 609 -29.51 9.76 -18.40
C SER A 609 -28.50 8.62 -18.22
N ASN A 610 -27.38 8.86 -17.54
CA ASN A 610 -26.27 7.92 -17.40
C ASN A 610 -25.95 7.57 -15.93
N LYS A 611 -26.81 8.04 -15.02
CA LYS A 611 -26.65 7.82 -13.57
C LYS A 611 -26.64 6.34 -13.20
N TRP A 612 -27.49 5.53 -13.86
CA TRP A 612 -27.63 4.12 -13.60
C TRP A 612 -26.82 3.29 -14.60
N SER A 613 -26.10 2.29 -14.12
CA SER A 613 -25.44 1.28 -14.95
C SER A 613 -25.69 -0.12 -14.40
N GLU A 614 -25.59 -1.11 -15.30
CA GLU A 614 -25.87 -2.53 -15.01
C GLU A 614 -24.59 -3.33 -15.20
N PHE A 615 -24.29 -4.17 -14.21
CA PHE A 615 -23.10 -5.01 -14.15
C PHE A 615 -23.48 -6.42 -13.72
N GLY A 616 -22.59 -7.37 -13.99
CA GLY A 616 -22.85 -8.72 -13.54
C GLY A 616 -21.74 -9.68 -13.90
N SER A 617 -21.80 -10.87 -13.34
CA SER A 617 -20.87 -11.94 -13.64
C SER A 617 -21.55 -13.29 -13.65
N VAL A 618 -20.91 -14.22 -14.36
CA VAL A 618 -21.19 -15.65 -14.30
C VAL A 618 -19.87 -16.37 -14.08
N SER A 619 -19.89 -17.38 -13.21
CA SER A 619 -18.71 -18.22 -13.00
C SER A 619 -19.13 -19.67 -12.79
N ALA A 620 -18.25 -20.58 -13.15
CA ALA A 620 -18.43 -22.00 -13.01
C ALA A 620 -17.16 -22.67 -12.49
N ARG A 621 -17.33 -23.76 -11.77
CA ARG A 621 -16.24 -24.64 -11.35
C ARG A 621 -16.54 -26.10 -11.63
N TRP A 622 -15.48 -26.85 -11.84
CA TRP A 622 -15.50 -28.31 -11.89
C TRP A 622 -14.40 -28.86 -10.99
N ASN A 623 -14.78 -29.54 -9.92
CA ASN A 623 -13.89 -30.28 -9.06
C ASN A 623 -13.62 -31.64 -9.71
N ILE A 624 -12.57 -31.70 -10.50
CA ILE A 624 -12.20 -32.85 -11.33
C ILE A 624 -11.80 -34.03 -10.44
N ASP A 625 -11.17 -33.75 -9.29
CA ASP A 625 -10.78 -34.75 -8.29
C ASP A 625 -11.96 -35.56 -7.72
N LYS A 626 -13.17 -35.00 -7.73
CA LYS A 626 -14.39 -35.70 -7.26
C LYS A 626 -15.00 -36.64 -8.30
N GLU A 627 -14.42 -36.77 -9.49
CA GLU A 627 -14.91 -37.64 -10.52
C GLU A 627 -14.37 -39.06 -10.35
N ASP A 628 -15.22 -40.07 -10.69
CA ASP A 628 -14.88 -41.49 -10.54
C ASP A 628 -13.62 -41.90 -11.31
N PHE A 629 -13.32 -41.24 -12.44
CA PHE A 629 -12.14 -41.51 -13.23
C PHE A 629 -10.83 -41.01 -12.59
N MET A 630 -10.92 -40.17 -11.55
CA MET A 630 -9.77 -39.67 -10.80
C MET A 630 -9.40 -40.59 -9.62
N ASN A 631 -10.19 -41.63 -9.33
CA ASN A 631 -9.88 -42.58 -8.27
C ASN A 631 -8.50 -43.23 -8.48
N GLY A 632 -7.57 -43.00 -7.51
CA GLY A 632 -6.19 -43.44 -7.59
C GLY A 632 -5.27 -42.54 -8.40
N SER A 633 -5.72 -41.34 -8.76
CA SER A 633 -4.92 -40.25 -9.32
C SER A 633 -3.81 -39.83 -8.35
N VAL A 634 -2.81 -39.13 -8.87
CA VAL A 634 -1.77 -38.47 -8.07
C VAL A 634 -2.26 -37.14 -7.47
N PHE A 635 -3.34 -36.58 -8.02
CA PHE A 635 -3.94 -35.37 -7.55
C PHE A 635 -4.95 -35.69 -6.45
N ASP A 636 -4.74 -35.11 -5.29
CA ASP A 636 -5.71 -35.14 -4.17
C ASP A 636 -6.77 -34.05 -4.35
N TYR A 637 -6.40 -32.99 -5.07
CA TYR A 637 -7.25 -31.87 -5.40
C TYR A 637 -6.94 -31.39 -6.81
N LEU A 638 -7.96 -31.24 -7.64
CA LEU A 638 -7.85 -30.68 -8.98
C LEU A 638 -9.15 -29.98 -9.37
N LYS A 639 -9.10 -28.68 -9.53
CA LYS A 639 -10.26 -27.83 -9.80
C LYS A 639 -10.03 -26.94 -11.00
N LEU A 640 -10.99 -26.88 -11.90
CA LEU A 640 -11.08 -25.93 -13.00
C LEU A 640 -12.08 -24.84 -12.65
N ARG A 641 -11.72 -23.58 -12.87
CA ARG A 641 -12.57 -22.41 -12.72
C ARG A 641 -12.66 -21.62 -14.02
N VAL A 642 -13.83 -21.04 -14.28
CA VAL A 642 -14.02 -20.10 -15.39
C VAL A 642 -14.92 -19.00 -14.90
N SER A 643 -14.57 -17.74 -15.16
CA SER A 643 -15.42 -16.59 -14.87
C SER A 643 -15.45 -15.58 -16.01
N TYR A 644 -16.57 -14.90 -16.14
CA TYR A 644 -16.77 -13.77 -17.05
C TYR A 644 -17.70 -12.76 -16.38
N GLY A 645 -17.35 -11.48 -16.48
CA GLY A 645 -18.22 -10.46 -15.93
C GLY A 645 -17.79 -9.05 -16.26
N THR A 646 -18.65 -8.11 -15.88
CA THR A 646 -18.46 -6.68 -16.07
C THR A 646 -18.58 -5.95 -14.76
N ALA A 647 -17.78 -4.90 -14.62
CA ALA A 647 -17.84 -3.93 -13.52
C ALA A 647 -17.70 -2.51 -14.08
N GLY A 648 -18.17 -1.50 -13.35
CA GLY A 648 -18.03 -0.11 -13.79
C GLY A 648 -16.98 0.63 -12.98
N ASN A 649 -16.31 1.60 -13.58
CA ASN A 649 -15.51 2.57 -12.86
C ASN A 649 -16.15 3.95 -12.99
N GLN A 650 -16.34 4.64 -11.88
CA GLN A 650 -16.95 5.97 -11.84
C GLN A 650 -15.98 7.06 -11.41
N ARG A 651 -14.83 6.70 -10.84
CA ARG A 651 -13.87 7.67 -10.33
C ARG A 651 -13.02 8.20 -11.48
N ILE A 652 -13.06 9.50 -11.69
CA ILE A 652 -12.38 10.22 -12.77
C ILE A 652 -11.21 11.01 -12.15
N ASN A 653 -10.10 11.13 -12.88
CA ASN A 653 -8.88 11.79 -12.45
C ASN A 653 -8.23 11.17 -11.21
N GLY A 654 -8.20 9.84 -11.16
CA GLY A 654 -7.36 9.06 -10.24
C GLY A 654 -7.61 9.26 -8.75
N GLY A 655 -8.57 10.06 -8.34
CA GLY A 655 -8.75 10.44 -6.94
C GLY A 655 -9.86 9.70 -6.21
N GLY A 656 -9.95 9.94 -4.91
CA GLY A 656 -10.98 9.41 -4.03
C GLY A 656 -12.42 9.80 -4.41
N TYR A 657 -13.36 9.58 -3.51
CA TYR A 657 -14.79 9.83 -3.76
C TYR A 657 -15.12 11.28 -4.14
N PHE A 658 -14.28 12.24 -3.78
CA PHE A 658 -14.55 13.67 -3.92
C PHE A 658 -13.85 14.33 -5.11
N THR A 659 -13.04 13.60 -5.87
CA THR A 659 -12.32 14.15 -7.03
C THR A 659 -13.25 14.35 -8.21
N SER A 660 -13.16 15.51 -8.86
CA SER A 660 -13.89 15.87 -10.08
C SER A 660 -15.41 15.54 -10.05
N PRO A 661 -16.16 16.02 -9.03
CA PRO A 661 -17.57 15.65 -8.89
C PRO A 661 -18.50 16.27 -9.93
N ASP A 662 -18.08 17.34 -10.63
CA ASP A 662 -18.94 18.22 -11.41
C ASP A 662 -18.67 18.21 -12.93
N LEU A 663 -18.06 17.14 -13.49
CA LEU A 663 -17.70 17.05 -14.91
C LEU A 663 -18.90 17.14 -15.88
N THR A 664 -20.12 16.90 -15.36
CA THR A 664 -21.36 17.06 -16.11
C THR A 664 -21.94 18.50 -16.07
N ARG A 665 -21.22 19.45 -15.47
CA ARG A 665 -21.64 20.84 -15.30
C ARG A 665 -20.64 21.81 -15.95
N ASN A 666 -21.15 22.96 -16.42
CA ASN A 666 -20.27 24.08 -16.78
C ASN A 666 -19.83 24.77 -15.48
N LEU A 667 -18.51 24.91 -15.33
CA LEU A 667 -17.92 25.64 -14.22
C LEU A 667 -17.34 26.96 -14.71
N TYR A 668 -17.39 27.97 -13.83
CA TYR A 668 -16.86 29.29 -14.08
C TYR A 668 -15.83 29.64 -13.01
N ALA A 669 -14.75 30.28 -13.42
CA ALA A 669 -13.71 30.78 -12.53
C ALA A 669 -13.55 32.29 -12.70
N THR A 670 -13.12 32.95 -11.63
CA THR A 670 -12.67 34.33 -11.70
C THR A 670 -11.25 34.38 -12.27
N SER A 671 -10.95 35.36 -13.07
CA SER A 671 -9.66 35.58 -13.72
C SER A 671 -9.36 37.07 -13.78
N SER A 672 -8.09 37.40 -13.96
CA SER A 672 -7.73 38.80 -14.31
C SER A 672 -8.12 39.09 -15.75
N GLY A 673 -9.07 39.99 -15.94
CA GLY A 673 -9.48 40.47 -17.24
C GLY A 673 -8.65 41.66 -17.72
N TYR A 674 -9.19 42.41 -18.70
CA TYR A 674 -8.53 43.59 -19.26
C TYR A 674 -8.13 44.62 -18.18
N LYS A 675 -6.85 45.01 -18.15
CA LYS A 675 -6.26 45.92 -17.17
C LYS A 675 -6.39 45.46 -15.71
N GLY A 676 -6.39 44.15 -15.44
CA GLY A 676 -6.47 43.64 -14.08
C GLY A 676 -7.87 43.65 -13.47
N LEU A 677 -8.91 44.01 -14.23
CA LEU A 677 -10.29 43.98 -13.74
C LEU A 677 -10.74 42.52 -13.54
N PRO A 678 -11.48 42.21 -12.46
CA PRO A 678 -12.03 40.85 -12.30
C PRO A 678 -12.91 40.46 -13.48
N SER A 679 -12.66 39.30 -14.03
CA SER A 679 -13.46 38.69 -15.10
C SER A 679 -13.96 37.31 -14.68
N ILE A 680 -15.03 36.86 -15.31
CA ILE A 680 -15.55 35.50 -15.17
C ILE A 680 -15.33 34.80 -16.49
N GLN A 681 -14.68 33.65 -16.45
CA GLN A 681 -14.49 32.79 -17.64
C GLN A 681 -15.01 31.38 -17.36
N ILE A 682 -15.36 30.67 -18.43
CA ILE A 682 -15.66 29.24 -18.33
C ILE A 682 -14.37 28.53 -17.99
N SER A 683 -14.33 27.79 -16.90
CA SER A 683 -13.19 26.97 -16.48
C SER A 683 -13.35 25.49 -16.87
N GLN A 684 -14.59 25.05 -17.10
CA GLN A 684 -14.92 23.68 -17.52
C GLN A 684 -16.17 23.66 -18.38
N LEU A 685 -16.12 22.89 -19.47
CA LEU A 685 -17.32 22.59 -20.29
C LEU A 685 -17.98 21.31 -19.79
N ALA A 686 -19.29 21.37 -19.57
CA ALA A 686 -20.10 20.22 -19.22
C ALA A 686 -20.04 19.11 -20.27
N ASN A 687 -19.89 17.87 -19.83
CA ASN A 687 -20.22 16.71 -20.65
C ASN A 687 -21.37 15.91 -20.03
N THR A 688 -22.59 16.14 -20.47
CA THR A 688 -23.77 15.42 -19.98
C THR A 688 -23.90 14.00 -20.54
N THR A 689 -23.07 13.64 -21.53
CA THR A 689 -23.01 12.29 -22.09
C THR A 689 -21.99 11.40 -21.41
N LEU A 690 -21.21 11.96 -20.47
CA LEU A 690 -20.24 11.21 -19.69
C LEU A 690 -20.91 10.04 -18.96
N LYS A 691 -20.31 8.86 -19.10
CA LYS A 691 -20.79 7.60 -18.52
C LYS A 691 -19.67 6.84 -17.83
N TRP A 692 -20.00 5.74 -17.23
CA TRP A 692 -19.07 4.83 -16.57
C TRP A 692 -18.05 4.27 -17.56
N GLU A 693 -16.79 4.11 -17.14
CA GLU A 693 -15.89 3.16 -17.78
C GLU A 693 -16.41 1.76 -17.51
N THR A 694 -16.31 0.88 -18.48
CA THR A 694 -16.74 -0.52 -18.34
C THR A 694 -15.54 -1.45 -18.37
N ILE A 695 -15.33 -2.18 -17.29
CA ILE A 695 -14.29 -3.20 -17.20
C ILE A 695 -14.93 -4.55 -17.40
N THR A 696 -14.52 -5.25 -18.46
CA THR A 696 -14.91 -6.62 -18.78
C THR A 696 -13.75 -7.55 -18.48
N GLN A 697 -13.98 -8.60 -17.70
CA GLN A 697 -12.93 -9.54 -17.34
C GLN A 697 -13.35 -10.97 -17.63
N SER A 698 -12.44 -11.74 -18.24
CA SER A 698 -12.52 -13.18 -18.47
C SER A 698 -11.37 -13.86 -17.76
N ASP A 699 -11.63 -14.96 -17.10
CA ASP A 699 -10.63 -15.72 -16.34
C ASP A 699 -10.85 -17.20 -16.48
N ILE A 700 -9.76 -17.97 -16.62
CA ILE A 700 -9.73 -19.41 -16.53
C ILE A 700 -8.59 -19.85 -15.63
N GLY A 701 -8.91 -20.59 -14.57
CA GLY A 701 -7.97 -20.99 -13.54
C GLY A 701 -7.98 -22.48 -13.25
N PHE A 702 -6.81 -23.01 -12.93
CA PHE A 702 -6.60 -24.37 -12.43
C PHE A 702 -5.97 -24.32 -11.05
N GLU A 703 -6.58 -25.04 -10.11
CA GLU A 703 -5.99 -25.27 -8.78
C GLU A 703 -5.68 -26.76 -8.65
N PHE A 704 -4.53 -27.09 -8.06
CA PHE A 704 -4.11 -28.47 -7.88
C PHE A 704 -3.39 -28.69 -6.54
N GLY A 705 -3.51 -29.91 -6.04
CA GLY A 705 -2.78 -30.40 -4.87
C GLY A 705 -2.33 -31.83 -5.05
N ILE A 706 -1.08 -32.12 -4.69
CA ILE A 706 -0.45 -33.45 -4.71
C ILE A 706 0.21 -33.67 -3.36
N SER A 707 -0.55 -34.10 -2.36
CA SER A 707 -0.12 -34.25 -0.97
C SER A 707 1.07 -35.17 -0.81
N LYS A 708 1.15 -36.20 -1.63
CA LYS A 708 2.28 -37.16 -1.64
C LYS A 708 3.61 -36.50 -2.01
N LEU A 709 3.57 -35.50 -2.85
CA LEU A 709 4.77 -34.73 -3.23
C LEU A 709 4.94 -33.48 -2.37
N GLY A 710 3.93 -33.06 -1.60
CA GLY A 710 3.94 -31.79 -0.89
C GLY A 710 3.78 -30.59 -1.82
N LEU A 711 3.22 -30.77 -3.01
CA LEU A 711 3.11 -29.76 -4.04
C LEU A 711 1.65 -29.29 -4.18
N SER A 712 1.43 -27.98 -4.15
CA SER A 712 0.14 -27.36 -4.47
C SER A 712 0.35 -26.07 -5.23
N GLY A 713 -0.68 -25.63 -5.95
CA GLY A 713 -0.58 -24.38 -6.68
C GLY A 713 -1.85 -24.02 -7.43
N GLU A 714 -1.80 -22.83 -8.04
CA GLU A 714 -2.83 -22.32 -8.94
C GLU A 714 -2.21 -21.62 -10.15
N VAL A 715 -2.90 -21.68 -11.27
CA VAL A 715 -2.55 -20.98 -12.50
C VAL A 715 -3.81 -20.36 -13.05
N ASP A 716 -3.84 -19.03 -13.25
CA ASP A 716 -4.95 -18.30 -13.86
C ASP A 716 -4.46 -17.59 -15.13
N TYR A 717 -5.21 -17.72 -16.20
CA TYR A 717 -5.08 -16.88 -17.39
C TYR A 717 -6.25 -15.90 -17.41
N TYR A 718 -5.94 -14.60 -17.57
CA TYR A 718 -6.93 -13.56 -17.57
C TYR A 718 -6.82 -12.61 -18.77
N VAL A 719 -7.96 -12.03 -19.13
CA VAL A 719 -8.09 -10.90 -20.03
C VAL A 719 -9.00 -9.89 -19.36
N LYS A 720 -8.47 -8.68 -19.13
CA LYS A 720 -9.17 -7.53 -18.56
C LYS A 720 -9.20 -6.43 -19.62
N GLU A 721 -10.39 -6.05 -20.07
CA GLU A 721 -10.64 -5.00 -21.04
C GLU A 721 -11.35 -3.83 -20.35
N THR A 722 -10.78 -2.65 -20.39
CA THR A 722 -11.44 -1.41 -19.97
C THR A 722 -11.82 -0.60 -21.19
N SER A 723 -13.10 -0.49 -21.46
CA SER A 723 -13.67 0.29 -22.55
C SER A 723 -14.29 1.60 -22.03
N ASP A 724 -14.51 2.54 -22.96
CA ASP A 724 -15.05 3.87 -22.62
C ASP A 724 -14.15 4.64 -21.63
N LEU A 725 -12.83 4.56 -21.80
CA LEU A 725 -11.85 5.20 -20.91
C LEU A 725 -12.13 6.70 -20.74
N PHE A 726 -11.95 7.21 -19.54
CA PHE A 726 -11.98 8.64 -19.28
C PHE A 726 -10.75 9.32 -19.88
N GLN A 727 -10.98 10.17 -20.90
CA GLN A 727 -9.94 10.88 -21.62
C GLN A 727 -10.29 12.35 -21.81
N SER A 728 -9.25 13.16 -22.01
CA SER A 728 -9.38 14.55 -22.39
C SER A 728 -9.52 14.64 -23.91
N LYS A 729 -10.74 14.90 -24.37
CA LYS A 729 -11.03 15.08 -25.79
C LYS A 729 -10.71 16.51 -26.23
N PRO A 730 -9.88 16.73 -27.26
CA PRO A 730 -9.69 18.04 -27.85
C PRO A 730 -11.02 18.63 -28.36
N VAL A 731 -11.28 19.89 -28.06
CA VAL A 731 -12.45 20.64 -28.57
C VAL A 731 -11.99 21.98 -29.16
N SER A 732 -12.87 22.58 -29.96
CA SER A 732 -12.56 23.88 -30.55
C SER A 732 -12.33 24.96 -29.50
N ALA A 733 -11.21 25.66 -29.60
CA ALA A 733 -10.82 26.74 -28.67
C ALA A 733 -11.71 28.00 -28.70
N ILE A 734 -12.80 27.94 -29.47
CA ILE A 734 -13.72 29.10 -29.62
C ILE A 734 -14.31 29.60 -28.29
N ASN A 735 -14.40 28.72 -27.30
CA ASN A 735 -14.88 29.04 -25.96
C ASN A 735 -13.73 29.20 -24.93
N ALA A 736 -12.49 29.43 -25.42
CA ALA A 736 -11.29 29.48 -24.57
C ALA A 736 -10.99 28.19 -23.77
N ILE A 737 -11.63 27.08 -24.11
CA ILE A 737 -11.37 25.76 -23.56
C ILE A 737 -10.97 24.87 -24.71
N THR A 738 -9.86 24.15 -24.53
CA THR A 738 -9.26 23.31 -25.56
C THR A 738 -9.55 21.82 -25.37
N SER A 739 -10.12 21.44 -24.23
CA SER A 739 -10.39 20.05 -23.92
C SER A 739 -11.66 19.85 -23.10
N GLN A 740 -12.24 18.66 -23.18
CA GLN A 740 -13.42 18.24 -22.44
C GLN A 740 -13.26 16.76 -22.04
N SER A 741 -13.60 16.42 -20.81
CA SER A 741 -13.60 15.01 -20.39
C SER A 741 -14.65 14.21 -21.13
N ALA A 742 -14.25 13.06 -21.70
CA ALA A 742 -15.11 12.19 -22.50
C ALA A 742 -14.73 10.72 -22.30
N ASN A 743 -15.62 9.81 -22.71
CA ASN A 743 -15.37 8.37 -22.68
C ASN A 743 -14.83 7.95 -24.06
N ILE A 744 -13.52 7.70 -24.18
CA ILE A 744 -12.86 7.36 -25.44
C ILE A 744 -11.66 6.45 -25.19
N GLY A 745 -11.49 5.42 -26.01
CA GLY A 745 -10.36 4.50 -25.93
C GLY A 745 -10.65 3.22 -25.16
N THR A 746 -9.79 2.25 -25.36
CA THR A 746 -9.85 0.92 -24.75
C THR A 746 -8.46 0.50 -24.30
N LEU A 747 -8.37 -0.08 -23.12
CA LEU A 747 -7.13 -0.62 -22.53
C LEU A 747 -7.33 -2.11 -22.24
N PHE A 748 -6.46 -2.93 -22.78
CA PHE A 748 -6.38 -4.36 -22.46
C PHE A 748 -5.24 -4.64 -21.49
N ASN A 749 -5.47 -5.57 -20.57
CA ASN A 749 -4.44 -6.27 -19.80
C ASN A 749 -4.66 -7.77 -19.98
N ARG A 750 -3.64 -8.47 -20.44
CA ARG A 750 -3.66 -9.93 -20.63
C ARG A 750 -2.50 -10.54 -19.88
N GLY A 751 -2.75 -11.61 -19.14
CA GLY A 751 -1.68 -12.16 -18.33
C GLY A 751 -1.94 -13.53 -17.73
N VAL A 752 -0.92 -13.99 -17.01
CA VAL A 752 -0.92 -15.26 -16.29
C VAL A 752 -0.47 -15.03 -14.85
N ASP A 753 -1.28 -15.47 -13.91
CA ASP A 753 -0.93 -15.59 -12.49
C ASP A 753 -0.48 -17.01 -12.19
N LEU A 754 0.58 -17.19 -11.43
CA LEU A 754 1.11 -18.49 -11.00
C LEU A 754 1.45 -18.45 -9.51
N THR A 755 0.89 -19.40 -8.75
CA THR A 755 1.26 -19.66 -7.37
C THR A 755 1.66 -21.12 -7.22
N ILE A 756 2.82 -21.39 -6.62
CA ILE A 756 3.31 -22.73 -6.32
C ILE A 756 3.79 -22.77 -4.87
N ASN A 757 3.31 -23.74 -4.12
CA ASN A 757 3.80 -24.08 -2.79
C ASN A 757 4.36 -25.51 -2.80
N TYR A 758 5.56 -25.68 -2.24
CA TYR A 758 6.24 -26.96 -2.22
C TYR A 758 6.85 -27.26 -0.84
N ASP A 759 6.26 -28.20 -0.13
CA ASP A 759 6.79 -28.76 1.12
C ASP A 759 7.87 -29.78 0.80
N LEU A 760 9.11 -29.30 0.58
CA LEU A 760 10.25 -30.13 0.20
C LEU A 760 10.61 -31.17 1.27
N ILE A 761 10.52 -30.76 2.53
CA ILE A 761 10.75 -31.63 3.68
C ILE A 761 9.59 -31.41 4.68
N LYS A 762 8.74 -32.42 4.77
CA LYS A 762 7.66 -32.43 5.77
C LYS A 762 8.21 -32.89 7.12
N PRO A 763 7.91 -32.22 8.23
CA PRO A 763 8.38 -32.65 9.54
C PRO A 763 7.68 -33.95 9.95
N LYS A 764 8.42 -34.87 10.54
CA LYS A 764 7.88 -36.13 11.08
C LYS A 764 7.53 -36.02 12.57
N SER A 765 7.91 -34.92 13.20
CA SER A 765 7.59 -34.52 14.58
C SER A 765 7.83 -33.02 14.70
N ASP A 766 7.32 -32.40 15.75
CA ASP A 766 7.50 -30.96 16.00
C ASP A 766 8.98 -30.54 16.09
N ASP A 767 9.85 -31.44 16.53
CA ASP A 767 11.30 -31.25 16.61
C ASP A 767 12.05 -31.54 15.29
N ALA A 768 11.38 -32.07 14.26
CA ALA A 768 12.02 -32.44 13.00
C ALA A 768 12.24 -31.21 12.12
N PHE A 769 13.23 -31.30 11.25
CA PHE A 769 13.48 -30.26 10.26
C PHE A 769 12.37 -30.22 9.20
N SER A 770 11.85 -29.04 8.91
CA SER A 770 10.94 -28.78 7.79
C SER A 770 11.52 -27.73 6.85
N LEU A 771 11.13 -27.85 5.58
CA LEU A 771 11.51 -26.91 4.52
C LEU A 771 10.36 -26.76 3.53
N SER A 772 9.81 -25.55 3.43
CA SER A 772 8.78 -25.19 2.47
C SER A 772 9.26 -24.05 1.58
N LEU A 773 8.95 -24.14 0.30
CA LEU A 773 9.26 -23.14 -0.72
C LEU A 773 7.95 -22.63 -1.30
N GLY A 774 7.83 -21.32 -1.46
CA GLY A 774 6.74 -20.66 -2.16
C GLY A 774 7.27 -19.89 -3.36
N PHE A 775 6.50 -19.88 -4.42
CA PHE A 775 6.72 -19.05 -5.61
C PHE A 775 5.41 -18.39 -6.01
N VAL A 776 5.42 -17.10 -6.24
CA VAL A 776 4.35 -16.36 -6.88
C VAL A 776 4.91 -15.59 -8.06
N GLY A 777 4.19 -15.60 -9.18
CA GLY A 777 4.59 -14.92 -10.40
C GLY A 777 3.39 -14.38 -11.14
N ASN A 778 3.57 -13.27 -11.81
CA ASN A 778 2.62 -12.67 -12.73
C ASN A 778 3.36 -12.23 -13.98
N TYR A 779 2.78 -12.52 -15.13
CA TYR A 779 3.09 -11.89 -16.41
C TYR A 779 1.89 -11.05 -16.82
N ASN A 780 2.08 -9.78 -17.17
CA ASN A 780 1.03 -8.90 -17.66
C ASN A 780 1.51 -8.10 -18.86
N GLN A 781 0.71 -8.05 -19.89
CA GLN A 781 0.90 -7.20 -21.06
C GLN A 781 -0.29 -6.27 -21.22
N SER A 782 -0.03 -4.97 -21.30
CA SER A 782 -1.05 -3.96 -21.63
C SER A 782 -1.05 -3.62 -23.12
N GLU A 783 -2.21 -3.18 -23.64
CA GLU A 783 -2.38 -2.74 -25.04
C GLU A 783 -3.44 -1.66 -25.10
N LEU A 784 -3.10 -0.51 -25.70
CA LEU A 784 -4.02 0.61 -25.93
C LEU A 784 -4.68 0.51 -27.31
N GLN A 785 -5.98 0.85 -27.39
CA GLN A 785 -6.74 0.90 -28.64
C GLN A 785 -7.71 2.09 -28.62
N ASP A 786 -8.08 2.55 -29.83
CA ASP A 786 -9.11 3.59 -30.05
C ASP A 786 -8.83 4.90 -29.30
N LEU A 787 -7.57 5.34 -29.23
CA LEU A 787 -7.22 6.64 -28.64
C LEU A 787 -7.85 7.81 -29.43
N PRO A 788 -8.16 8.97 -28.78
CA PRO A 788 -8.97 10.04 -29.34
C PRO A 788 -8.26 10.95 -30.35
N THR A 789 -7.02 10.69 -30.71
CA THR A 789 -6.20 11.45 -31.67
C THR A 789 -6.30 10.85 -33.05
N GLU A 790 -6.08 11.65 -34.13
CA GLU A 790 -6.16 11.17 -35.53
C GLU A 790 -5.09 10.12 -35.84
N ASP A 791 -3.91 10.25 -35.23
CA ASP A 791 -2.78 9.32 -35.34
C ASP A 791 -2.88 8.13 -34.38
N GLY A 792 -3.78 8.17 -33.42
CA GLY A 792 -3.90 7.16 -32.36
C GLY A 792 -2.75 7.18 -31.36
N GLU A 793 -2.13 8.33 -31.14
CA GLU A 793 -0.98 8.52 -30.25
C GLU A 793 -1.23 9.64 -29.25
N ILE A 794 -0.83 9.42 -27.99
CA ILE A 794 -0.79 10.43 -26.92
C ILE A 794 0.56 10.29 -26.22
N GLU A 795 1.44 11.26 -26.41
CA GLU A 795 2.85 11.23 -25.99
C GLU A 795 3.10 10.81 -24.55
N THR A 796 2.20 11.17 -23.62
CA THR A 796 2.33 10.88 -22.19
C THR A 796 1.65 9.58 -21.77
N ILE A 797 0.94 8.90 -22.69
CA ILE A 797 0.10 7.75 -22.38
C ILE A 797 0.52 6.52 -23.19
N GLY A 798 0.74 6.68 -24.51
CA GLY A 798 1.07 5.61 -25.42
C GLY A 798 0.39 5.76 -26.76
N ARG A 799 0.40 4.69 -27.57
CA ARG A 799 -0.17 4.62 -28.91
C ARG A 799 -1.07 3.41 -29.09
N ASN A 800 -1.92 3.46 -30.10
CA ASN A 800 -2.73 2.31 -30.49
C ASN A 800 -1.85 1.10 -30.85
N GLY A 801 -2.09 -0.06 -30.19
CA GLY A 801 -1.30 -1.26 -30.31
C GLY A 801 -0.02 -1.27 -29.49
N GLY A 802 0.29 -0.19 -28.76
CA GLY A 802 1.41 -0.08 -27.83
C GLY A 802 0.99 -0.30 -26.38
N GLU A 803 1.96 -0.31 -25.48
CA GLU A 803 1.74 -0.42 -24.04
C GLU A 803 1.31 0.92 -23.43
N ILE A 804 0.64 0.86 -22.28
CA ILE A 804 0.36 2.05 -21.48
C ILE A 804 1.69 2.60 -20.91
N TYR A 805 1.86 3.93 -20.97
CA TYR A 805 3.06 4.65 -20.53
C TYR A 805 4.34 4.20 -21.26
N GLU A 806 4.21 3.75 -22.52
CA GLU A 806 5.36 3.50 -23.40
C GLU A 806 6.20 4.79 -23.53
N ASN A 807 7.51 4.66 -23.41
CA ASN A 807 8.42 5.80 -23.48
C ASN A 807 8.47 6.37 -24.90
N TYR A 808 8.29 7.69 -25.04
CA TYR A 808 8.33 8.42 -26.29
C TYR A 808 9.35 9.55 -26.20
N THR A 809 10.49 9.40 -26.89
CA THR A 809 11.60 10.36 -26.79
C THR A 809 12.57 10.21 -27.96
N ILE A 810 13.57 11.13 -28.03
CA ILE A 810 14.63 11.11 -29.01
C ILE A 810 15.65 10.02 -28.63
N ARG A 811 16.13 9.25 -29.63
CA ARG A 811 17.15 8.23 -29.41
C ARG A 811 18.53 8.85 -29.33
N TYR A 812 19.26 8.57 -28.26
CA TYR A 812 20.64 8.98 -28.06
C TYR A 812 21.61 8.04 -28.77
N ALA A 813 22.60 8.61 -29.48
CA ALA A 813 23.58 7.86 -30.26
C ALA A 813 25.00 7.88 -29.67
N GLY A 814 25.23 8.68 -28.62
CA GLY A 814 26.55 8.80 -27.99
C GLY A 814 27.14 10.19 -28.08
N VAL A 815 28.44 10.29 -27.88
CA VAL A 815 29.22 11.55 -27.99
C VAL A 815 29.96 11.57 -29.32
N ASN A 816 29.89 12.68 -30.05
CA ASN A 816 30.60 12.85 -31.30
C ASN A 816 32.13 12.86 -31.06
N PRO A 817 32.91 11.86 -31.56
CA PRO A 817 34.34 11.80 -31.34
C PRO A 817 35.12 12.96 -31.98
N ALA A 818 34.53 13.72 -32.87
CA ALA A 818 35.18 14.84 -33.57
C ALA A 818 35.17 16.14 -32.79
N ASN A 819 34.10 16.41 -32.03
CA ASN A 819 33.93 17.72 -31.35
C ASN A 819 33.39 17.61 -29.91
N GLY A 820 32.93 16.43 -29.49
CA GLY A 820 32.43 16.22 -28.12
C GLY A 820 30.97 16.63 -27.88
N ASN A 821 30.22 17.02 -28.93
CA ASN A 821 28.76 17.24 -28.83
C ASN A 821 28.02 15.91 -28.66
N LEU A 822 26.79 15.95 -28.13
CA LEU A 822 25.91 14.80 -28.11
C LEU A 822 25.40 14.47 -29.51
N LEU A 823 25.33 13.19 -29.84
CA LEU A 823 24.74 12.67 -31.08
C LEU A 823 23.40 12.00 -30.75
N PHE A 824 22.47 12.19 -31.65
CA PHE A 824 21.13 11.63 -31.61
C PHE A 824 20.78 10.98 -32.95
N TYR A 825 19.75 10.18 -32.99
CA TYR A 825 19.15 9.69 -34.21
C TYR A 825 17.92 10.53 -34.57
N THR A 826 17.77 10.87 -35.84
CA THR A 826 16.47 11.32 -36.38
C THR A 826 15.47 10.17 -36.34
N ALA A 827 14.19 10.43 -36.59
CA ALA A 827 13.16 9.39 -36.68
C ALA A 827 13.52 8.35 -37.78
N GLU A 828 14.16 8.77 -38.87
CA GLU A 828 14.63 7.90 -39.96
C GLU A 828 15.91 7.13 -39.62
N GLY A 829 16.56 7.43 -38.49
CA GLY A 829 17.77 6.75 -38.02
C GLY A 829 19.08 7.37 -38.51
N GLU A 830 19.07 8.60 -39.01
CA GLU A 830 20.29 9.36 -39.35
C GLU A 830 20.88 10.01 -38.11
N LEU A 831 22.21 10.21 -38.10
CA LEU A 831 22.91 10.86 -37.00
C LEU A 831 22.84 12.37 -37.11
N THR A 832 22.49 13.05 -36.03
CA THR A 832 22.43 14.51 -35.93
C THR A 832 22.89 14.98 -34.55
N GLU A 833 23.47 16.20 -34.46
CA GLU A 833 23.69 16.91 -33.20
C GLU A 833 22.54 17.84 -32.82
N SER A 834 21.59 18.02 -33.73
CA SER A 834 20.46 18.93 -33.57
C SER A 834 19.17 18.24 -34.02
N PRO A 835 18.68 17.25 -33.23
CA PRO A 835 17.40 16.61 -33.54
C PRO A 835 16.25 17.60 -33.40
N ASP A 836 15.22 17.40 -34.18
CA ASP A 836 13.98 18.17 -34.05
C ASP A 836 13.13 17.56 -32.93
N ALA A 837 12.81 18.36 -31.91
CA ALA A 837 12.09 17.89 -30.72
C ALA A 837 10.65 17.43 -30.99
N ASP A 838 10.04 17.86 -32.12
CA ASP A 838 8.67 17.52 -32.49
C ASP A 838 8.62 16.30 -33.44
N THR A 839 9.65 16.12 -34.29
CA THR A 839 9.60 15.11 -35.34
C THR A 839 10.54 13.94 -35.17
N ASP A 840 11.59 14.04 -34.33
CA ASP A 840 12.61 12.99 -34.14
C ASP A 840 12.38 12.10 -32.90
N ARG A 841 11.30 12.36 -32.16
CA ARG A 841 10.88 11.45 -31.08
C ARG A 841 10.27 10.17 -31.66
N VAL A 842 10.55 9.06 -31.01
CA VAL A 842 10.01 7.74 -31.39
C VAL A 842 9.56 6.96 -30.16
N TRP A 843 8.63 6.07 -30.36
CA TRP A 843 8.22 5.11 -29.33
C TRP A 843 9.31 4.04 -29.17
N LEU A 844 9.76 3.82 -27.92
CA LEU A 844 10.89 2.95 -27.63
C LEU A 844 10.49 1.47 -27.44
N GLY A 845 9.20 1.17 -27.32
CA GLY A 845 8.73 -0.20 -27.06
C GLY A 845 9.03 -0.71 -25.65
N ASN A 846 9.19 0.19 -24.69
CA ASN A 846 9.42 -0.13 -23.29
C ASN A 846 8.73 0.88 -22.38
N SER A 847 8.49 0.49 -21.13
CA SER A 847 7.79 1.33 -20.16
C SER A 847 8.37 1.20 -18.75
N ASN A 848 7.83 1.97 -17.81
CA ASN A 848 8.12 1.86 -16.38
C ASN A 848 7.22 0.82 -15.68
N THR A 849 6.42 0.06 -16.42
CA THR A 849 5.57 -1.02 -15.90
C THR A 849 6.30 -2.36 -16.04
N PRO A 850 6.31 -3.22 -15.01
CA PRO A 850 6.97 -4.52 -15.14
C PRO A 850 6.15 -5.49 -16.02
N ASP A 851 6.83 -6.22 -16.91
CA ASP A 851 6.24 -7.37 -17.63
C ASP A 851 6.06 -8.57 -16.70
N TYR A 852 7.06 -8.83 -15.87
CA TYR A 852 7.09 -9.95 -14.92
C TYR A 852 7.31 -9.45 -13.52
N GLN A 853 6.51 -9.93 -12.60
CA GLN A 853 6.66 -9.60 -11.18
C GLN A 853 6.21 -10.76 -10.28
N GLY A 854 6.71 -10.76 -9.05
CA GLY A 854 6.34 -11.79 -8.09
C GLY A 854 7.31 -11.90 -6.93
N GLY A 855 7.38 -13.10 -6.34
CA GLY A 855 8.25 -13.34 -5.21
C GLY A 855 8.54 -14.82 -4.95
N PHE A 856 9.53 -15.03 -4.11
CA PHE A 856 9.92 -16.33 -3.59
C PHE A 856 9.87 -16.30 -2.07
N SER A 857 9.39 -17.36 -1.45
CA SER A 857 9.45 -17.55 -0.01
C SER A 857 10.17 -18.84 0.35
N LEU A 858 10.94 -18.78 1.42
CA LEU A 858 11.62 -19.89 2.02
C LEU A 858 11.25 -19.95 3.49
N ASN A 859 10.65 -21.04 3.94
CA ASN A 859 10.32 -21.27 5.33
C ASN A 859 11.01 -22.54 5.82
N MET A 860 11.77 -22.41 6.91
CA MET A 860 12.46 -23.55 7.55
C MET A 860 12.11 -23.57 9.04
N SER A 861 11.91 -24.75 9.59
CA SER A 861 11.83 -24.93 11.04
C SER A 861 12.68 -26.12 11.49
N TYR A 862 13.27 -25.98 12.68
CA TYR A 862 13.99 -27.03 13.34
C TYR A 862 13.92 -26.84 14.85
N LYS A 863 13.26 -27.73 15.55
CA LYS A 863 12.99 -27.59 16.97
C LYS A 863 12.35 -26.22 17.26
N ASN A 864 12.97 -25.48 18.15
CA ASN A 864 12.49 -24.18 18.60
C ASN A 864 12.85 -23.00 17.67
N PHE A 865 13.57 -23.26 16.56
CA PHE A 865 13.96 -22.23 15.61
C PHE A 865 13.09 -22.27 14.36
N SER A 866 12.68 -21.10 13.91
CA SER A 866 12.07 -20.92 12.59
C SER A 866 12.79 -19.79 11.83
N LEU A 867 13.03 -20.02 10.56
CA LEU A 867 13.60 -19.05 9.62
C LEU A 867 12.60 -18.85 8.48
N GLN A 868 12.25 -17.59 8.21
CA GLN A 868 11.46 -17.18 7.08
C GLN A 868 12.26 -16.19 6.23
N SER A 869 12.20 -16.35 4.89
CA SER A 869 12.81 -15.38 3.97
C SER A 869 11.87 -15.13 2.80
N ASN A 870 11.70 -13.84 2.43
CA ASN A 870 10.86 -13.43 1.31
C ASN A 870 11.69 -12.57 0.35
N PHE A 871 11.59 -12.91 -0.92
CA PHE A 871 12.16 -12.15 -2.03
C PHE A 871 11.04 -11.61 -2.90
N ASN A 872 11.25 -10.47 -3.52
CA ASN A 872 10.42 -10.00 -4.62
C ASN A 872 11.28 -9.69 -5.84
N TYR A 873 10.67 -9.74 -7.01
CA TYR A 873 11.31 -9.37 -8.26
C TYR A 873 10.35 -8.58 -9.17
N GLN A 874 10.91 -7.71 -9.98
CA GLN A 874 10.25 -7.05 -11.10
C GLN A 874 11.23 -7.01 -12.27
N ILE A 875 10.75 -7.33 -13.47
CA ILE A 875 11.55 -7.47 -14.69
C ILE A 875 10.77 -6.81 -15.85
N GLY A 876 11.50 -6.22 -16.81
CA GLY A 876 10.96 -5.49 -17.95
C GLY A 876 10.77 -4.00 -17.70
N ILE A 877 11.39 -3.44 -16.68
CA ILE A 877 11.22 -2.04 -16.31
C ILE A 877 12.30 -1.17 -16.94
N THR A 878 11.88 -0.11 -17.63
CA THR A 878 12.79 0.95 -18.08
C THR A 878 12.45 2.25 -17.36
N ARG A 879 13.41 2.76 -16.56
CA ARG A 879 13.25 3.96 -15.73
C ARG A 879 14.12 5.10 -16.23
N TYR A 880 13.62 6.33 -16.14
CA TYR A 880 14.41 7.53 -16.35
C TYR A 880 15.19 7.89 -15.08
N ASP A 881 16.51 7.93 -15.15
CA ASP A 881 17.40 8.33 -14.05
C ASP A 881 17.61 9.85 -14.05
N GLY A 882 16.59 10.57 -13.60
CA GLY A 882 16.59 12.02 -13.55
C GLY A 882 17.64 12.58 -12.59
N ASP A 883 17.96 11.86 -11.54
CA ASP A 883 18.96 12.27 -10.54
C ASP A 883 20.38 12.18 -11.11
N TYR A 884 20.68 11.07 -11.83
CA TYR A 884 21.93 10.96 -12.53
C TYR A 884 22.07 12.02 -13.64
N ALA A 885 20.99 12.31 -14.34
CA ALA A 885 20.99 13.39 -15.34
C ALA A 885 21.38 14.74 -14.73
N GLN A 886 20.94 15.05 -13.52
CA GLN A 886 21.27 16.30 -12.82
C GLN A 886 22.72 16.33 -12.34
N VAL A 887 23.24 15.24 -11.75
CA VAL A 887 24.63 15.23 -11.24
C VAL A 887 25.69 15.16 -12.34
N VAL A 888 25.30 15.03 -13.61
CA VAL A 888 26.19 15.13 -14.77
C VAL A 888 25.86 16.32 -15.68
N ASP A 889 25.02 17.26 -15.23
CA ASP A 889 24.63 18.44 -15.98
C ASP A 889 25.62 19.60 -15.75
N TYR A 890 26.50 19.87 -16.73
CA TYR A 890 27.56 20.88 -16.65
C TYR A 890 27.07 22.32 -16.50
N SER A 891 25.83 22.64 -16.80
CA SER A 891 25.32 24.02 -16.76
C SER A 891 25.36 24.65 -15.37
N ASN A 892 25.53 23.80 -14.33
CA ASN A 892 25.48 24.22 -12.94
C ASN A 892 26.83 24.15 -12.21
N ILE A 893 27.95 24.07 -12.95
CA ILE A 893 29.28 24.11 -12.35
C ILE A 893 29.48 25.44 -11.59
N GLY A 894 29.96 25.33 -10.34
CA GLY A 894 30.09 26.46 -9.42
C GLY A 894 28.83 26.74 -8.59
N ALA A 895 27.79 25.92 -8.74
CA ALA A 895 26.56 25.98 -7.93
C ALA A 895 26.31 24.70 -7.12
N PHE A 896 26.67 23.53 -7.70
CA PHE A 896 26.34 22.20 -7.15
C PHE A 896 27.55 21.27 -7.16
N ASN A 897 27.36 20.11 -6.50
CA ASN A 897 28.30 18.98 -6.62
C ASN A 897 27.94 18.11 -7.84
N PHE A 898 28.91 17.34 -8.33
CA PHE A 898 28.78 16.51 -9.52
C PHE A 898 29.29 15.09 -9.28
N SER A 899 28.82 14.18 -10.12
CA SER A 899 29.46 12.87 -10.25
C SER A 899 30.86 13.01 -10.81
N ARG A 900 31.83 12.24 -10.29
CA ARG A 900 33.16 12.09 -10.89
C ARG A 900 33.12 11.58 -12.32
N ASP A 901 32.00 11.01 -12.77
CA ASP A 901 31.84 10.58 -14.15
C ASP A 901 32.05 11.73 -15.16
N VAL A 902 31.72 12.98 -14.76
CA VAL A 902 31.94 14.15 -15.63
C VAL A 902 33.43 14.44 -15.92
N LEU A 903 34.35 13.95 -15.06
CA LEU A 903 35.80 14.07 -15.29
C LEU A 903 36.25 13.25 -16.50
N ARG A 904 35.41 12.36 -17.02
CA ARG A 904 35.64 11.63 -18.28
C ARG A 904 35.19 12.43 -19.50
N ALA A 905 34.94 13.73 -19.36
CA ALA A 905 34.47 14.59 -20.45
C ALA A 905 35.35 14.42 -21.70
N TRP A 906 34.71 14.59 -22.86
CA TRP A 906 35.40 14.52 -24.13
C TRP A 906 36.51 15.60 -24.21
N THR A 907 37.69 15.20 -24.64
CA THR A 907 38.80 16.05 -25.01
C THR A 907 39.46 15.51 -26.29
N PRO A 908 40.28 16.30 -27.00
CA PRO A 908 41.02 15.78 -28.13
C PRO A 908 41.90 14.56 -27.81
N GLN A 909 42.25 14.35 -26.52
CA GLN A 909 43.02 13.21 -26.01
C GLN A 909 42.13 12.06 -25.53
N ASN A 910 40.87 12.33 -25.14
CA ASN A 910 39.85 11.37 -24.67
C ASN A 910 38.61 11.44 -25.54
N ARG A 911 38.68 10.92 -26.77
CA ARG A 911 37.61 11.02 -27.76
C ARG A 911 36.54 9.94 -27.64
N LEU A 912 36.85 8.83 -26.98
CA LEU A 912 35.94 7.71 -26.79
C LEU A 912 35.42 7.72 -25.35
N THR A 913 34.41 8.51 -25.12
CA THR A 913 33.78 8.72 -23.82
C THR A 913 32.26 8.84 -23.97
N ASP A 914 31.53 8.58 -22.89
CA ASP A 914 30.08 8.75 -22.75
C ASP A 914 29.70 10.16 -22.22
N MET A 915 30.73 10.96 -21.85
CA MET A 915 30.53 12.33 -21.35
C MET A 915 30.86 13.35 -22.44
N PRO A 916 29.97 14.33 -22.70
CA PRO A 916 30.20 15.36 -23.71
C PRO A 916 31.40 16.26 -23.34
N SER A 917 31.81 17.09 -24.28
CA SER A 917 32.80 18.15 -24.04
C SER A 917 32.23 19.22 -23.09
N TRP A 918 33.06 19.84 -22.29
CA TRP A 918 32.72 21.03 -21.50
C TRP A 918 32.18 22.18 -22.36
N SER A 919 32.60 22.28 -23.61
CA SER A 919 32.14 23.24 -24.60
C SER A 919 30.96 22.75 -25.44
N ALA A 920 30.40 21.60 -25.17
CA ALA A 920 29.28 21.08 -25.92
C ALA A 920 28.06 22.01 -25.76
N THR A 921 27.45 22.35 -26.90
CA THR A 921 26.35 23.31 -26.98
C THR A 921 24.98 22.71 -26.86
N ASN A 922 24.88 21.37 -26.84
CA ASN A 922 23.61 20.65 -26.90
C ASN A 922 23.33 19.70 -25.71
N VAL A 923 24.05 19.87 -24.58
CA VAL A 923 23.99 18.95 -23.43
C VAL A 923 22.59 18.84 -22.82
N ASN A 924 21.88 19.97 -22.72
CA ASN A 924 20.56 20.07 -22.09
C ASN A 924 19.48 20.51 -23.08
N SER A 925 19.78 20.49 -24.37
CA SER A 925 18.86 21.02 -25.38
C SER A 925 17.72 20.03 -25.74
N TYR A 926 17.93 18.74 -25.45
CA TYR A 926 17.01 17.70 -25.92
C TYR A 926 16.75 16.64 -24.85
N SER A 927 15.47 16.31 -24.63
CA SER A 927 15.06 15.14 -23.89
C SER A 927 15.30 13.87 -24.72
N SER A 928 16.02 12.90 -24.19
CA SER A 928 16.39 11.70 -24.93
C SER A 928 16.47 10.47 -24.01
N ASP A 929 16.63 9.30 -24.61
CA ASP A 929 16.79 8.03 -23.87
C ASP A 929 18.18 7.85 -23.22
N ARG A 930 19.06 8.86 -23.24
CA ARG A 930 20.38 8.82 -22.62
C ARG A 930 20.37 8.35 -21.18
N PHE A 931 19.37 8.76 -20.41
CA PHE A 931 19.23 8.50 -18.99
C PHE A 931 18.17 7.45 -18.66
N TYR A 932 17.58 6.80 -19.67
CA TYR A 932 16.75 5.63 -19.43
C TYR A 932 17.64 4.43 -19.11
N LYS A 933 17.36 3.77 -17.99
CA LYS A 933 18.16 2.68 -17.44
C LYS A 933 17.27 1.48 -17.13
N ASN A 934 17.90 0.31 -17.09
CA ASN A 934 17.26 -0.89 -16.60
C ASN A 934 16.89 -0.73 -15.12
N GLY A 935 15.62 -0.85 -14.81
CA GLY A 935 15.07 -0.78 -13.46
C GLY A 935 14.75 -2.14 -12.85
N ASP A 936 15.14 -3.23 -13.49
CA ASP A 936 14.91 -4.60 -13.01
C ASP A 936 15.58 -4.84 -11.66
N PHE A 937 14.95 -5.62 -10.81
CA PHE A 937 15.55 -6.01 -9.54
C PHE A 937 15.05 -7.37 -9.03
N LEU A 938 15.90 -8.01 -8.21
CA LEU A 938 15.56 -9.08 -7.28
C LEU A 938 15.96 -8.62 -5.88
N GLY A 939 14.96 -8.42 -5.01
CA GLY A 939 15.15 -7.90 -3.66
C GLY A 939 14.98 -8.94 -2.57
N LEU A 940 15.92 -9.02 -1.62
CA LEU A 940 15.74 -9.73 -0.36
C LEU A 940 14.99 -8.81 0.60
N ARG A 941 13.64 -8.97 0.62
CA ARG A 941 12.74 -8.04 1.31
C ARG A 941 12.58 -8.33 2.79
N PHE A 942 12.63 -9.58 3.18
CA PHE A 942 12.41 -9.96 4.57
C PHE A 942 13.16 -11.23 4.94
N VAL A 943 13.79 -11.21 6.11
CA VAL A 943 14.35 -12.38 6.77
C VAL A 943 13.97 -12.32 8.24
N SER A 944 13.42 -13.39 8.78
CA SER A 944 13.07 -13.51 10.20
C SER A 944 13.65 -14.80 10.77
N LEU A 945 14.38 -14.68 11.87
CA LEU A 945 14.82 -15.80 12.69
C LEU A 945 14.10 -15.72 14.02
N THR A 946 13.22 -16.68 14.31
CA THR A 946 12.46 -16.75 15.56
C THR A 946 12.93 -17.93 16.39
N TYR A 947 13.05 -17.71 17.69
CA TYR A 947 13.30 -18.74 18.70
C TYR A 947 12.14 -18.76 19.69
N SER A 948 11.38 -19.87 19.71
CA SER A 948 10.32 -20.11 20.70
C SER A 948 10.89 -20.83 21.90
N LEU A 949 10.65 -20.34 23.11
CA LEU A 949 11.14 -21.00 24.31
C LEU A 949 10.38 -22.32 24.54
N SER A 950 11.10 -23.30 25.10
CA SER A 950 10.47 -24.60 25.39
C SER A 950 9.41 -24.49 26.48
N ASP A 951 8.41 -25.34 26.41
CA ASP A 951 7.28 -25.41 27.37
C ASP A 951 7.72 -25.52 28.82
N ASP A 952 8.83 -26.21 29.11
CA ASP A 952 9.36 -26.30 30.44
C ASP A 952 9.79 -24.95 31.02
N ILE A 953 10.31 -24.07 30.18
CA ILE A 953 10.74 -22.72 30.59
C ILE A 953 9.51 -21.81 30.70
N THR A 954 8.62 -21.83 29.73
CA THR A 954 7.42 -20.97 29.71
C THR A 954 6.51 -21.30 30.89
N LYS A 955 6.27 -22.57 31.21
CA LYS A 955 5.50 -23.01 32.36
C LYS A 955 6.11 -22.59 33.70
N ARG A 956 7.46 -22.59 33.83
CA ARG A 956 8.16 -22.09 35.05
C ARG A 956 7.99 -20.58 35.21
N LEU A 957 7.85 -19.85 34.11
CA LEU A 957 7.62 -18.41 34.09
C LEU A 957 6.13 -18.03 34.24
N GLY A 958 5.22 -19.03 34.26
CA GLY A 958 3.78 -18.81 34.29
C GLY A 958 3.22 -18.27 32.97
N LEU A 959 3.91 -18.54 31.86
CA LEU A 959 3.54 -18.10 30.49
C LEU A 959 3.03 -19.29 29.69
N SER A 960 2.12 -19.02 28.75
CA SER A 960 1.68 -20.01 27.78
C SER A 960 2.58 -20.07 26.55
N ASP A 961 3.22 -18.96 26.18
CA ASP A 961 4.16 -18.89 25.05
C ASP A 961 5.12 -17.71 25.25
N LEU A 962 6.37 -17.86 24.82
CA LEU A 962 7.38 -16.81 24.77
C LEU A 962 8.31 -17.06 23.59
N SER A 963 8.32 -16.13 22.64
CA SER A 963 9.25 -16.16 21.51
C SER A 963 10.03 -14.85 21.37
N VAL A 964 11.25 -14.97 20.89
CA VAL A 964 12.13 -13.84 20.53
C VAL A 964 12.47 -13.95 19.08
N TYR A 965 12.43 -12.83 18.36
CA TYR A 965 12.74 -12.82 16.94
C TYR A 965 13.72 -11.71 16.55
N LEU A 966 14.52 -12.02 15.56
CA LEU A 966 15.41 -11.09 14.88
C LEU A 966 14.98 -11.01 13.43
N ASN A 967 14.56 -9.81 13.00
CA ASN A 967 14.13 -9.57 11.63
C ASN A 967 15.06 -8.60 10.92
N ALA A 968 15.10 -8.73 9.61
CA ALA A 968 15.74 -7.75 8.75
C ALA A 968 14.89 -7.54 7.50
N GLU A 969 14.68 -6.27 7.11
CA GLU A 969 13.88 -5.88 5.95
C GLU A 969 14.73 -5.07 4.95
N ASN A 970 14.42 -5.19 3.67
CA ASN A 970 15.09 -4.50 2.56
C ASN A 970 16.63 -4.67 2.57
N LEU A 971 17.10 -5.87 2.90
CA LEU A 971 18.53 -6.11 3.15
C LEU A 971 19.40 -5.86 1.92
N TYR A 972 18.94 -6.31 0.76
CA TYR A 972 19.73 -6.23 -0.46
C TYR A 972 18.86 -6.30 -1.71
N ALA A 973 19.24 -5.57 -2.75
CA ALA A 973 18.69 -5.66 -4.09
C ALA A 973 19.79 -6.00 -5.09
N PHE A 974 19.55 -7.04 -5.90
CA PHE A 974 20.33 -7.31 -7.10
C PHE A 974 19.71 -6.49 -8.24
N THR A 975 20.38 -5.41 -8.65
CA THR A 975 19.90 -4.47 -9.66
C THR A 975 21.07 -3.71 -10.30
N GLU A 976 20.84 -3.16 -11.49
CA GLU A 976 21.72 -2.21 -12.15
C GLU A 976 21.39 -0.75 -11.81
N TRP A 977 20.31 -0.52 -11.07
CA TRP A 977 19.87 0.82 -10.67
C TRP A 977 20.86 1.45 -9.68
N ARG A 978 21.30 2.68 -9.97
CA ARG A 978 22.33 3.39 -9.20
C ARG A 978 21.77 4.29 -8.09
N GLY A 979 20.48 4.63 -8.16
CA GLY A 979 19.83 5.53 -7.20
C GLY A 979 19.58 4.89 -5.83
N TYR A 980 19.10 5.68 -4.88
CA TYR A 980 18.85 5.29 -3.49
C TYR A 980 17.87 4.13 -3.33
N ASP A 981 16.82 4.09 -4.16
CA ASP A 981 15.74 3.13 -3.99
C ASP A 981 15.51 2.31 -5.26
N PRO A 982 16.00 1.08 -5.31
CA PRO A 982 15.71 0.18 -6.41
C PRO A 982 14.26 -0.34 -6.42
N PHE A 983 13.51 -0.23 -5.31
CA PHE A 983 12.18 -0.77 -5.16
C PHE A 983 11.08 0.19 -5.55
N SER A 984 11.37 1.48 -5.61
CA SER A 984 10.44 2.51 -6.08
C SER A 984 10.55 2.67 -7.59
N ARG A 985 9.41 2.77 -8.28
CA ARG A 985 9.34 3.12 -9.71
C ARG A 985 9.05 4.59 -9.92
N ASN A 986 9.10 5.40 -8.87
CA ASN A 986 8.93 6.83 -9.02
C ASN A 986 10.06 7.38 -9.89
N GLN A 987 9.70 8.13 -10.93
CA GLN A 987 10.66 8.77 -11.85
C GLN A 987 11.05 10.17 -11.37
N ASP A 988 10.28 10.71 -10.44
CA ASP A 988 10.44 12.05 -9.94
C ASP A 988 11.37 12.06 -8.72
N ARG A 989 12.56 12.58 -8.96
CA ARG A 989 13.56 13.16 -8.08
C ARG A 989 13.46 12.79 -6.60
N LEU A 990 14.36 11.95 -6.18
CA LEU A 990 14.77 11.64 -4.81
C LEU A 990 13.66 11.86 -3.76
N ASP A 991 12.75 10.91 -3.72
CA ASP A 991 11.83 10.74 -2.62
C ASP A 991 12.55 10.17 -1.40
N TYR A 992 11.83 10.01 -0.32
CA TYR A 992 12.37 9.38 0.88
C TYR A 992 12.73 7.91 0.58
N PRO A 993 14.03 7.52 0.69
CA PRO A 993 14.48 6.19 0.30
C PRO A 993 13.95 5.11 1.26
N SER A 994 13.61 3.94 0.71
CA SER A 994 13.23 2.77 1.52
C SER A 994 14.40 2.31 2.39
N PRO A 995 14.28 2.34 3.74
CA PRO A 995 15.39 1.99 4.62
C PRO A 995 15.62 0.47 4.68
N LYS A 996 16.85 0.07 5.02
CA LYS A 996 17.15 -1.24 5.60
C LYS A 996 16.76 -1.23 7.06
N ILE A 997 15.99 -2.21 7.52
CA ILE A 997 15.50 -2.25 8.89
C ILE A 997 16.01 -3.53 9.57
N VAL A 998 16.54 -3.42 10.79
CA VAL A 998 16.91 -4.55 11.65
C VAL A 998 16.14 -4.45 12.95
N THR A 999 15.44 -5.50 13.32
CA THR A 999 14.50 -5.51 14.43
C THR A 999 14.78 -6.63 15.40
N LEU A 1000 14.73 -6.33 16.68
CA LEU A 1000 14.67 -7.31 17.77
C LEU A 1000 13.31 -7.20 18.46
N GLY A 1001 12.59 -8.32 18.54
CA GLY A 1001 11.27 -8.32 19.14
C GLY A 1001 11.00 -9.53 20.02
N VAL A 1002 9.93 -9.43 20.80
CA VAL A 1002 9.46 -10.45 21.74
C VAL A 1002 7.94 -10.57 21.68
N ASN A 1003 7.44 -11.82 21.67
CA ASN A 1003 6.03 -12.14 21.82
C ASN A 1003 5.85 -12.93 23.13
N ILE A 1004 4.91 -12.50 23.97
CA ILE A 1004 4.60 -13.09 25.26
C ILE A 1004 3.11 -13.40 25.31
N LYS A 1005 2.72 -14.62 25.68
CA LYS A 1005 1.32 -15.01 25.94
C LYS A 1005 1.19 -15.56 27.36
N LEU A 1006 0.19 -15.03 28.10
CA LEU A 1006 -0.16 -15.39 29.47
C LEU A 1006 -1.35 -16.33 29.46
#